data_3264532215f93996acdd7f1964365ce0
#
_entry.id   3264532215f93996acdd7f1964365ce0
#
_cell.length_a   1.000
_cell.length_b   1.000
_cell.length_c   1.000
_cell.angle_alpha   90.00
_cell.angle_beta   90.00
_cell.angle_gamma   90.00
#
_symmetry.space_group_name_H-M   'P 1'
#
loop_
_entity.id
_entity.type
_entity.pdbx_description
1 polymer ?
#
loop_
_entity_poly.entity_id
_entity_poly.type
_entity_poly.pdbx_seq_one_letter_code
_entity_poly.pdbx_strand_id
1 'polypeptide(L)'
;FINYGRILKLDTKTLRIEKGKVTGKKILGFPRFIDCQWWYFIIKQFCKDNGFFLINDKTRRGGFSYMEAIGSANYINLVPNRSVIHAAADNKFLIQSGGLSDFMKKQIIFYESHTPFARGIAKIDSSDFILGFKDQSTGVVDTSSWNSACISVSTNNNPSAAVGKDAGEIKCEEMSEFENFDDFMDVTTPTLKTGSVLTGFLNAWGTAGKANKGWAVFEQNFYDPRSGSFMPFENVWDKDSRDSVCGYFKPYCWGLEGYKISEDSSIANLTSLDKDGNSDVALGFKIAEEERAAEKKNSKSFSKYISYCGQYSNMPAESFSSVTENIFSSEILDEWEQELRISNDYKFYTDGLFVEYDNEKFEFMSNARIATREGAKFNHDYFDYIKNVPRHSNEDPHGCIRIFFRPISVVYTDKKSNTPIKGCPLGIYSISYDPVGIDKDKGEITNKHSHNSIKVWMNPCIYNGYKTKLCATYYGRPNTLEEADRICYNLARMYNCIGTTNVETNRGETISNFKKWKALRYLGCHPVWLWDTSIKNKISTTIGYNIGNNQVKLDGLRMLKEMLYTVVGKRPDGRELLVLHTIYDHPSVLELKKWNETGNFDRVSEMIVRGIEWAANDKFAENEMKHRKKVDTQEDNFWTRPRY
;
A
#
# COMPACT_ATOMS: atom_id res chain seq x y z
N PHE A 1 30.75 14.51 -15.35
CA PHE A 1 30.56 14.22 -13.93
C PHE A 1 31.87 13.99 -13.20
N ILE A 2 32.68 13.01 -13.58
CA ILE A 2 33.88 12.62 -12.85
C ILE A 2 34.95 13.73 -12.86
N ASN A 3 35.19 14.37 -13.97
CA ASN A 3 36.31 15.33 -14.13
C ASN A 3 36.01 16.71 -13.52
N TYR A 4 34.75 17.14 -13.47
CA TYR A 4 34.41 18.51 -13.07
C TYR A 4 33.30 18.56 -12.04
N GLY A 5 32.64 17.43 -11.70
CA GLY A 5 31.62 17.38 -10.67
C GLY A 5 32.21 17.53 -9.27
N ARG A 6 31.52 18.24 -8.39
CA ARG A 6 31.91 18.42 -6.98
C ARG A 6 30.89 17.81 -6.06
N ILE A 7 31.32 16.89 -5.22
CA ILE A 7 30.48 16.19 -4.26
C ILE A 7 31.08 16.26 -2.85
N LEU A 8 30.24 16.17 -1.83
CA LEU A 8 30.71 15.96 -0.47
C LEU A 8 31.07 14.49 -0.28
N LYS A 9 32.35 14.19 -0.07
CA LYS A 9 32.87 12.86 0.19
C LYS A 9 33.66 12.81 1.50
N LEU A 10 33.85 11.62 2.05
CA LEU A 10 34.73 11.46 3.21
C LEU A 10 36.18 11.71 2.82
N ASP A 11 36.89 12.46 3.66
CA ASP A 11 38.34 12.64 3.52
C ASP A 11 39.04 11.42 4.11
N THR A 12 39.64 10.62 3.25
CA THR A 12 40.35 9.41 3.62
C THR A 12 41.52 9.66 4.60
N LYS A 13 42.08 10.86 4.60
CA LYS A 13 43.17 11.25 5.52
C LYS A 13 42.68 11.49 6.97
N THR A 14 41.39 11.70 7.15
CA THR A 14 40.78 11.97 8.46
C THR A 14 39.97 10.80 9.02
N LEU A 15 40.01 9.65 8.35
CA LEU A 15 39.29 8.47 8.81
C LEU A 15 39.86 7.96 10.14
N ARG A 16 38.96 7.73 11.09
CA ARG A 16 39.26 7.17 12.41
C ARG A 16 38.24 6.11 12.78
N ILE A 17 38.64 5.21 13.66
CA ILE A 17 37.74 4.25 14.27
C ILE A 17 37.44 4.73 15.69
N GLU A 18 36.22 5.12 15.93
CA GLU A 18 35.74 5.53 17.25
C GLU A 18 34.60 4.61 17.68
N LYS A 19 34.80 3.88 18.79
CA LYS A 19 33.82 2.93 19.33
C LYS A 19 33.32 1.90 18.28
N GLY A 20 34.22 1.39 17.45
CA GLY A 20 33.87 0.40 16.40
C GLY A 20 33.14 0.97 15.17
N LYS A 21 33.04 2.29 15.06
CA LYS A 21 32.46 2.98 13.90
C LYS A 21 33.51 3.80 13.18
N VAL A 22 33.46 3.77 11.84
CA VAL A 22 34.30 4.62 11.02
C VAL A 22 33.74 6.05 11.05
N THR A 23 34.56 6.99 11.47
CA THR A 23 34.24 8.43 11.46
C THR A 23 35.26 9.18 10.61
N GLY A 24 34.90 10.32 10.05
CA GLY A 24 35.78 11.15 9.26
C GLY A 24 35.17 12.47 8.88
N LYS A 25 35.99 13.43 8.48
CA LYS A 25 35.52 14.73 7.99
C LYS A 25 35.01 14.58 6.55
N LYS A 26 33.97 15.32 6.20
CA LYS A 26 33.53 15.46 4.82
C LYS A 26 34.23 16.65 4.17
N ILE A 27 34.74 16.40 2.97
CA ILE A 27 35.37 17.43 2.13
C ILE A 27 34.66 17.50 0.78
N LEU A 28 34.70 18.67 0.16
CA LEU A 28 34.23 18.85 -1.19
C LEU A 28 35.35 18.37 -2.16
N GLY A 29 35.00 17.43 -3.03
CA GLY A 29 35.99 16.86 -3.95
C GLY A 29 35.34 16.29 -5.22
N PHE A 30 36.14 15.82 -6.15
CA PHE A 30 35.65 15.14 -7.34
C PHE A 30 35.15 13.74 -7.02
N PRO A 31 34.03 13.30 -7.63
CA PRO A 31 33.61 11.91 -7.52
C PRO A 31 34.64 10.97 -8.16
N ARG A 32 34.69 9.74 -7.69
CA ARG A 32 35.39 8.67 -8.38
C ARG A 32 34.46 7.99 -9.37
N PHE A 33 35.03 7.21 -10.29
CA PHE A 33 34.26 6.32 -11.14
C PHE A 33 33.60 5.24 -10.27
N ILE A 34 32.30 4.97 -10.54
CA ILE A 34 31.55 3.86 -10.00
C ILE A 34 30.68 3.31 -11.14
N ASP A 35 30.81 2.03 -11.43
CA ASP A 35 30.18 1.37 -12.58
C ASP A 35 28.65 1.55 -12.62
N CYS A 36 27.95 1.41 -11.48
CA CYS A 36 26.51 1.59 -11.44
C CYS A 36 26.06 3.02 -11.79
N GLN A 37 26.87 4.05 -11.49
CA GLN A 37 26.60 5.42 -11.90
C GLN A 37 26.83 5.61 -13.40
N TRP A 38 27.85 4.96 -13.94
CA TRP A 38 28.14 4.99 -15.38
C TRP A 38 27.03 4.31 -16.18
N TRP A 39 26.53 3.13 -15.73
CA TRP A 39 25.38 2.46 -16.33
C TRP A 39 24.12 3.33 -16.29
N TYR A 40 23.88 4.04 -15.20
CA TYR A 40 22.78 4.99 -15.13
C TYR A 40 22.84 6.07 -16.22
N PHE A 41 24.02 6.65 -16.45
CA PHE A 41 24.18 7.66 -17.51
C PHE A 41 23.97 7.08 -18.92
N ILE A 42 24.42 5.85 -19.19
CA ILE A 42 24.17 5.16 -20.46
C ILE A 42 22.67 4.94 -20.66
N ILE A 43 21.97 4.39 -19.68
CA ILE A 43 20.53 4.14 -19.73
C ILE A 43 19.77 5.45 -19.93
N LYS A 44 20.12 6.49 -19.22
CA LYS A 44 19.54 7.83 -19.37
C LYS A 44 19.72 8.37 -20.79
N GLN A 45 20.92 8.23 -21.36
CA GLN A 45 21.17 8.65 -22.73
C GLN A 45 20.37 7.81 -23.72
N PHE A 46 20.32 6.50 -23.54
CA PHE A 46 19.51 5.61 -24.35
C PHE A 46 18.03 6.00 -24.35
N CYS A 47 17.45 6.33 -23.18
CA CYS A 47 16.07 6.81 -23.08
C CYS A 47 15.86 8.10 -23.89
N LYS A 48 16.79 9.07 -23.78
CA LYS A 48 16.74 10.31 -24.56
C LYS A 48 16.76 10.06 -26.06
N ASP A 49 17.66 9.21 -26.51
CA ASP A 49 17.86 8.93 -27.93
C ASP A 49 16.69 8.16 -28.56
N ASN A 50 15.93 7.42 -27.74
CA ASN A 50 14.79 6.61 -28.18
C ASN A 50 13.41 7.19 -27.80
N GLY A 51 13.37 8.41 -27.28
CA GLY A 51 12.10 9.09 -26.99
C GLY A 51 11.33 8.51 -25.80
N PHE A 52 12.01 7.97 -24.80
CA PHE A 52 11.40 7.54 -23.55
C PHE A 52 11.73 8.51 -22.42
N PHE A 53 10.81 8.65 -21.49
CA PHE A 53 11.10 9.21 -20.17
C PHE A 53 11.75 8.16 -19.28
N LEU A 54 12.29 8.56 -18.12
CA LEU A 54 12.92 7.65 -17.19
C LEU A 54 12.35 7.84 -15.78
N ILE A 55 11.84 6.75 -15.20
CA ILE A 55 11.44 6.68 -13.80
C ILE A 55 12.38 5.75 -13.03
N ASN A 56 12.87 6.19 -11.88
CA ASN A 56 13.90 5.48 -11.14
C ASN A 56 13.49 5.26 -9.68
N ASP A 57 13.57 4.03 -9.22
CA ASP A 57 13.62 3.74 -7.78
C ASP A 57 15.09 3.63 -7.35
N LYS A 58 15.48 4.52 -6.46
CA LYS A 58 16.85 4.64 -5.97
C LYS A 58 16.96 4.32 -4.50
N THR A 59 18.03 3.68 -4.10
CA THR A 59 18.40 3.55 -2.70
C THR A 59 19.01 4.83 -2.14
N ARG A 60 18.91 5.04 -0.84
CA ARG A 60 19.56 6.17 -0.17
C ARG A 60 21.07 6.14 -0.38
N ARG A 61 21.69 7.32 -0.47
CA ARG A 61 23.13 7.56 -0.65
C ARG A 61 23.71 7.07 -1.98
N GLY A 62 22.88 6.76 -2.97
CA GLY A 62 23.33 6.39 -4.33
C GLY A 62 23.90 7.56 -5.15
N GLY A 63 23.88 8.78 -4.64
CA GLY A 63 24.43 9.97 -5.30
C GLY A 63 23.56 10.57 -6.40
N PHE A 64 22.29 10.14 -6.56
CA PHE A 64 21.40 10.56 -7.65
C PHE A 64 21.22 12.08 -7.73
N SER A 65 20.91 12.75 -6.61
CA SER A 65 20.74 14.22 -6.62
C SER A 65 22.00 14.96 -7.07
N TYR A 66 23.20 14.45 -6.72
CA TYR A 66 24.45 15.00 -7.25
C TYR A 66 24.63 14.75 -8.75
N MET A 67 24.36 13.52 -9.22
CA MET A 67 24.45 13.18 -10.64
C MET A 67 23.53 14.06 -11.47
N GLU A 68 22.30 14.23 -11.02
CA GLU A 68 21.29 15.03 -11.73
C GLU A 68 21.52 16.53 -11.64
N ALA A 69 22.00 17.04 -10.50
CA ALA A 69 22.39 18.44 -10.36
C ALA A 69 23.55 18.80 -11.26
N ILE A 70 24.60 17.95 -11.29
CA ILE A 70 25.77 18.14 -12.16
C ILE A 70 25.36 17.94 -13.63
N GLY A 71 24.48 16.99 -13.92
CA GLY A 71 23.89 16.80 -15.24
C GLY A 71 23.14 18.03 -15.74
N SER A 72 22.34 18.69 -14.88
CA SER A 72 21.66 19.95 -15.19
C SER A 72 22.67 21.08 -15.43
N ALA A 73 23.68 21.20 -14.55
CA ALA A 73 24.74 22.18 -14.72
C ALA A 73 25.47 22.02 -16.09
N ASN A 74 25.79 20.79 -16.48
CA ASN A 74 26.36 20.50 -17.76
C ASN A 74 25.42 20.85 -18.92
N TYR A 75 24.15 20.47 -18.83
CA TYR A 75 23.16 20.68 -19.87
C TYR A 75 22.99 22.17 -20.22
N ILE A 76 22.88 23.04 -19.22
CA ILE A 76 22.69 24.47 -19.41
C ILE A 76 24.01 25.22 -19.67
N ASN A 77 25.17 24.64 -19.27
CA ASN A 77 26.48 25.28 -19.41
C ASN A 77 27.19 24.94 -20.73
N LEU A 78 26.98 23.76 -21.29
CA LEU A 78 27.67 23.32 -22.51
C LEU A 78 26.96 23.72 -23.81
N VAL A 79 25.66 23.97 -23.75
CA VAL A 79 24.83 24.34 -24.90
C VAL A 79 24.03 25.59 -24.62
N PRO A 80 24.07 26.63 -25.45
CA PRO A 80 23.28 27.85 -25.25
C PRO A 80 21.80 27.61 -25.50
N ASN A 81 20.95 28.52 -24.97
CA ASN A 81 19.49 28.51 -25.12
C ASN A 81 18.84 27.19 -24.66
N ARG A 82 19.33 26.63 -23.56
CA ARG A 82 18.77 25.43 -22.93
C ARG A 82 18.08 25.78 -21.63
N SER A 83 16.98 25.11 -21.39
CA SER A 83 16.22 25.26 -20.16
C SER A 83 15.99 23.90 -19.48
N VAL A 84 16.18 23.87 -18.17
CA VAL A 84 15.87 22.72 -17.33
C VAL A 84 14.89 23.14 -16.23
N ILE A 85 13.88 22.31 -15.99
CA ILE A 85 12.97 22.47 -14.85
C ILE A 85 13.33 21.44 -13.79
N HIS A 86 13.59 21.91 -12.58
CA HIS A 86 13.64 21.08 -11.39
C HIS A 86 12.30 21.13 -10.68
N ALA A 87 11.63 19.99 -10.54
CA ALA A 87 10.33 19.85 -9.91
C ALA A 87 10.40 18.95 -8.68
N ALA A 88 9.69 19.29 -7.64
CA ALA A 88 9.47 18.44 -6.48
C ALA A 88 8.18 18.82 -5.77
N ALA A 89 7.72 17.97 -4.87
CA ALA A 89 6.56 18.26 -4.04
C ALA A 89 6.77 19.53 -3.20
N ASP A 90 7.96 19.71 -2.63
CA ASP A 90 8.28 20.80 -1.71
C ASP A 90 9.61 21.47 -2.06
N ASN A 91 9.71 22.76 -1.83
CA ASN A 91 10.92 23.56 -2.00
C ASN A 91 12.12 23.07 -1.18
N LYS A 92 11.90 22.33 -0.09
CA LYS A 92 13.00 21.73 0.70
C LYS A 92 13.88 20.78 -0.13
N PHE A 93 13.32 20.12 -1.14
CA PHE A 93 14.05 19.22 -2.02
C PHE A 93 14.78 19.93 -3.16
N LEU A 94 14.43 21.17 -3.43
CA LEU A 94 14.95 21.95 -4.56
C LEU A 94 15.92 23.05 -4.15
N ILE A 95 15.44 24.08 -3.47
CA ILE A 95 16.14 25.36 -3.26
C ILE A 95 16.79 25.50 -1.88
N GLN A 96 16.35 24.69 -0.90
CA GLN A 96 17.02 24.69 0.40
C GLN A 96 18.39 24.03 0.33
N SER A 97 19.23 24.32 1.32
CA SER A 97 20.58 23.77 1.38
C SER A 97 20.58 22.23 1.29
N GLY A 98 21.21 21.70 0.28
CA GLY A 98 21.22 20.26 -0.02
C GLY A 98 20.16 19.79 -1.03
N GLY A 99 19.31 20.70 -1.52
CA GLY A 99 18.36 20.40 -2.59
C GLY A 99 18.99 20.38 -3.98
N LEU A 100 18.23 19.86 -4.95
CA LEU A 100 18.72 19.63 -6.33
C LEU A 100 19.25 20.91 -6.98
N SER A 101 18.48 21.99 -6.91
CA SER A 101 18.87 23.28 -7.51
C SER A 101 19.99 23.96 -6.74
N ASP A 102 20.08 23.79 -5.43
CA ASP A 102 21.19 24.29 -4.61
C ASP A 102 22.51 23.61 -5.02
N PHE A 103 22.49 22.29 -5.21
CA PHE A 103 23.69 21.57 -5.71
C PHE A 103 24.08 22.02 -7.12
N MET A 104 23.11 22.20 -8.03
CA MET A 104 23.39 22.70 -9.38
C MET A 104 23.99 24.10 -9.34
N LYS A 105 23.45 25.04 -8.58
CA LYS A 105 23.97 26.41 -8.43
C LYS A 105 25.41 26.41 -7.92
N LYS A 106 25.70 25.62 -6.89
CA LYS A 106 27.08 25.46 -6.37
C LYS A 106 28.04 24.91 -7.43
N GLN A 107 27.55 24.00 -8.28
CA GLN A 107 28.34 23.44 -9.37
C GLN A 107 28.64 24.50 -10.45
N ILE A 108 27.66 25.32 -10.84
CA ILE A 108 27.87 26.41 -11.80
C ILE A 108 28.84 27.47 -11.24
N ILE A 109 28.67 27.87 -9.99
CA ILE A 109 29.61 28.80 -9.32
C ILE A 109 31.04 28.25 -9.37
N PHE A 110 31.22 26.95 -9.20
CA PHE A 110 32.52 26.31 -9.37
C PHE A 110 33.01 26.39 -10.79
N TYR A 111 32.16 26.18 -11.81
CA TYR A 111 32.53 26.33 -13.21
C TYR A 111 32.99 27.75 -13.54
N GLU A 112 32.26 28.76 -13.09
CA GLU A 112 32.57 30.16 -13.29
C GLU A 112 33.94 30.57 -12.71
N SER A 113 34.28 30.00 -11.54
CA SER A 113 35.43 30.41 -10.75
C SER A 113 36.73 29.61 -11.04
N HIS A 114 36.59 28.35 -11.51
CA HIS A 114 37.73 27.41 -11.51
C HIS A 114 37.90 26.62 -12.80
N THR A 115 37.09 26.90 -13.83
CA THR A 115 37.16 26.14 -15.10
C THR A 115 37.07 27.07 -16.30
N PRO A 116 37.46 26.61 -17.50
CA PRO A 116 37.30 27.39 -18.74
C PRO A 116 35.83 27.44 -19.22
N PHE A 117 34.88 26.90 -18.47
CA PHE A 117 33.48 26.83 -18.84
C PHE A 117 32.62 27.98 -18.25
N ALA A 118 33.24 29.08 -17.85
CA ALA A 118 32.55 30.29 -17.43
C ALA A 118 31.67 30.86 -18.55
N ARG A 119 30.37 31.10 -18.26
CA ARG A 119 29.36 31.62 -19.19
C ARG A 119 28.76 32.94 -18.74
N GLY A 120 29.11 33.40 -17.55
CA GLY A 120 28.45 34.50 -16.85
C GLY A 120 27.15 34.06 -16.18
N ILE A 121 26.78 34.77 -15.09
CA ILE A 121 25.53 34.54 -14.35
C ILE A 121 24.67 35.79 -14.47
N ALA A 122 23.69 35.75 -15.36
CA ALA A 122 22.77 36.87 -15.56
C ALA A 122 21.73 37.01 -14.44
N LYS A 123 21.27 35.89 -13.87
CA LYS A 123 20.32 35.87 -12.75
C LYS A 123 20.60 34.71 -11.81
N ILE A 124 20.59 34.98 -10.53
CA ILE A 124 20.63 33.98 -9.47
C ILE A 124 19.67 34.42 -8.35
N ASP A 125 18.54 33.72 -8.22
CA ASP A 125 17.62 33.88 -7.10
C ASP A 125 17.22 32.51 -6.52
N SER A 126 16.23 32.45 -5.66
CA SER A 126 15.83 31.20 -5.02
C SER A 126 15.27 30.18 -6.01
N SER A 127 14.43 30.59 -6.96
CA SER A 127 13.74 29.71 -7.90
C SER A 127 14.37 29.67 -9.29
N ASP A 128 14.95 30.79 -9.74
CA ASP A 128 15.43 30.94 -11.10
C ASP A 128 16.95 31.14 -11.16
N PHE A 129 17.56 30.52 -12.15
CA PHE A 129 18.97 30.65 -12.42
C PHE A 129 19.18 30.79 -13.91
N ILE A 130 19.85 31.86 -14.37
CA ILE A 130 20.08 32.12 -15.79
C ILE A 130 21.55 32.40 -16.03
N LEU A 131 22.15 31.63 -16.98
CA LEU A 131 23.48 31.87 -17.53
C LEU A 131 23.41 32.88 -18.65
N GLY A 132 24.42 33.72 -18.76
CA GLY A 132 24.53 34.78 -19.74
C GLY A 132 24.86 36.12 -19.11
N PHE A 133 24.63 37.21 -19.84
CA PHE A 133 24.92 38.57 -19.40
C PHE A 133 23.64 39.41 -19.33
N LYS A 134 23.66 40.43 -18.52
CA LYS A 134 22.64 41.48 -18.49
C LYS A 134 23.15 42.69 -19.26
N ASP A 135 22.24 43.31 -20.00
CA ASP A 135 22.48 44.65 -20.52
C ASP A 135 22.65 45.63 -19.33
N GLN A 136 23.75 46.37 -19.34
CA GLN A 136 24.09 47.27 -18.21
C GLN A 136 23.14 48.45 -18.09
N SER A 137 22.50 48.87 -19.17
CA SER A 137 21.64 50.03 -19.23
C SER A 137 20.18 49.68 -18.83
N THR A 138 19.69 48.52 -19.22
CA THR A 138 18.30 48.09 -18.99
C THR A 138 18.16 47.08 -17.83
N GLY A 139 19.27 46.44 -17.43
CA GLY A 139 19.22 45.35 -16.44
C GLY A 139 18.55 44.05 -16.93
N VAL A 140 18.13 44.02 -18.20
CA VAL A 140 17.47 42.87 -18.81
C VAL A 140 18.52 41.84 -19.24
N VAL A 141 18.17 40.57 -19.16
CA VAL A 141 19.03 39.48 -19.67
C VAL A 141 19.16 39.61 -21.18
N ASP A 142 20.38 39.67 -21.65
CA ASP A 142 20.69 39.69 -23.08
C ASP A 142 20.45 38.30 -23.70
N THR A 143 19.36 38.18 -24.46
CA THR A 143 18.98 36.93 -25.13
C THR A 143 19.95 36.47 -26.22
N SER A 144 20.82 37.35 -26.70
CA SER A 144 21.90 37.00 -27.65
C SER A 144 23.13 36.38 -26.95
N SER A 145 23.18 36.45 -25.62
CA SER A 145 24.21 35.82 -24.81
C SER A 145 23.95 34.33 -24.62
N TRP A 146 24.49 33.68 -23.58
CA TRP A 146 24.31 32.23 -23.37
C TRP A 146 22.86 31.81 -23.16
N ASN A 147 22.07 32.61 -22.45
CA ASN A 147 20.61 32.52 -22.28
C ASN A 147 20.06 31.12 -21.90
N SER A 148 20.79 30.38 -21.07
CA SER A 148 20.35 29.06 -20.58
C SER A 148 19.87 29.15 -19.14
N ALA A 149 18.83 28.43 -18.78
CA ALA A 149 18.14 28.61 -17.51
C ALA A 149 17.88 27.31 -16.76
N CYS A 150 17.83 27.40 -15.43
CA CYS A 150 17.21 26.41 -14.57
C CYS A 150 16.10 27.06 -13.75
N ILE A 151 14.94 26.45 -13.76
CA ILE A 151 13.76 26.92 -13.06
C ILE A 151 13.35 25.87 -12.04
N SER A 152 13.14 26.29 -10.79
CA SER A 152 12.69 25.40 -9.71
C SER A 152 11.21 25.60 -9.46
N VAL A 153 10.42 24.51 -9.45
CA VAL A 153 8.97 24.53 -9.22
C VAL A 153 8.58 23.56 -8.14
N SER A 154 7.81 24.05 -7.16
CA SER A 154 7.17 23.20 -6.15
C SER A 154 5.71 22.97 -6.55
N THR A 155 5.26 21.73 -6.47
CA THR A 155 3.98 21.30 -7.04
C THR A 155 2.89 21.00 -6.01
N ASN A 156 3.21 20.95 -4.71
CA ASN A 156 2.24 20.60 -3.65
C ASN A 156 0.95 21.41 -3.71
N ASN A 157 1.04 22.70 -4.07
CA ASN A 157 -0.12 23.58 -4.14
C ASN A 157 -0.50 23.98 -5.59
N ASN A 158 0.30 23.58 -6.57
CA ASN A 158 0.09 23.96 -7.97
C ASN A 158 0.77 22.97 -8.93
N PRO A 159 0.06 21.92 -9.38
CA PRO A 159 0.58 20.98 -10.38
C PRO A 159 0.95 21.67 -11.69
N SER A 160 0.30 22.79 -12.00
CA SER A 160 0.54 23.56 -13.24
C SER A 160 1.73 24.54 -13.15
N ALA A 161 2.55 24.48 -12.11
CA ALA A 161 3.66 25.44 -11.90
C ALA A 161 4.70 25.45 -13.04
N ALA A 162 4.77 24.39 -13.82
CA ALA A 162 5.67 24.26 -14.98
C ALA A 162 5.02 24.66 -16.31
N VAL A 163 3.71 24.92 -16.35
CA VAL A 163 2.99 25.27 -17.59
C VAL A 163 3.49 26.57 -18.18
N GLY A 164 3.62 26.61 -19.51
CA GLY A 164 4.12 27.78 -20.24
C GLY A 164 5.63 28.03 -20.12
N LYS A 165 6.37 27.13 -19.49
CA LYS A 165 7.83 27.17 -19.41
C LYS A 165 8.40 26.19 -20.43
N ASP A 166 9.12 26.69 -21.42
CA ASP A 166 9.81 25.85 -22.40
C ASP A 166 11.01 25.17 -21.72
N ALA A 167 11.07 23.84 -21.76
CA ALA A 167 12.13 23.08 -21.14
C ALA A 167 12.58 21.91 -22.02
N GLY A 168 13.89 21.79 -22.20
CA GLY A 168 14.46 20.60 -22.84
C GLY A 168 14.60 19.42 -21.89
N GLU A 169 14.68 19.67 -20.57
CA GLU A 169 14.68 18.62 -19.54
C GLU A 169 13.82 19.00 -18.34
N ILE A 170 13.07 18.03 -17.81
CA ILE A 170 12.36 18.12 -16.52
C ILE A 170 12.92 17.06 -15.58
N LYS A 171 13.23 17.44 -14.37
CA LYS A 171 13.79 16.57 -13.34
C LYS A 171 12.93 16.61 -12.09
N CYS A 172 12.33 15.47 -11.74
CA CYS A 172 11.43 15.32 -10.60
C CYS A 172 12.16 14.63 -9.44
N GLU A 173 12.46 15.40 -8.39
CA GLU A 173 13.15 14.93 -7.17
C GLU A 173 12.17 14.41 -6.15
N GLU A 174 12.50 13.30 -5.47
CA GLU A 174 11.76 12.64 -4.40
C GLU A 174 10.30 12.34 -4.78
N MET A 175 10.14 11.48 -5.78
CA MET A 175 8.89 11.07 -6.36
C MET A 175 7.89 10.51 -5.33
N SER A 176 8.39 9.87 -4.27
CA SER A 176 7.58 9.33 -3.18
C SER A 176 6.80 10.38 -2.36
N GLU A 177 7.15 11.66 -2.50
CA GLU A 177 6.45 12.78 -1.84
C GLU A 177 5.52 13.54 -2.80
N PHE A 178 5.45 13.15 -4.09
CA PHE A 178 4.81 13.90 -5.15
C PHE A 178 3.36 13.42 -5.39
N GLU A 179 2.40 13.85 -4.54
CA GLU A 179 1.02 13.36 -4.51
C GLU A 179 0.21 13.61 -5.80
N ASN A 180 0.53 14.68 -6.53
CA ASN A 180 -0.16 15.12 -7.74
C ASN A 180 0.71 14.96 -8.99
N PHE A 181 1.54 13.90 -9.02
CA PHE A 181 2.47 13.67 -10.13
C PHE A 181 1.75 13.40 -11.45
N ASP A 182 0.65 12.67 -11.44
CA ASP A 182 -0.12 12.37 -12.66
C ASP A 182 -0.69 13.67 -13.26
N ASP A 183 -1.29 14.53 -12.43
CA ASP A 183 -1.77 15.84 -12.85
C ASP A 183 -0.61 16.72 -13.39
N PHE A 184 0.55 16.66 -12.74
CA PHE A 184 1.75 17.35 -13.19
C PHE A 184 2.22 16.83 -14.55
N MET A 185 2.24 15.52 -14.77
CA MET A 185 2.58 14.90 -16.05
C MET A 185 1.64 15.33 -17.18
N ASP A 186 0.33 15.34 -16.93
CA ASP A 186 -0.68 15.71 -17.91
C ASP A 186 -0.48 17.14 -18.43
N VAL A 187 -0.13 18.07 -17.54
CA VAL A 187 0.05 19.48 -17.91
C VAL A 187 1.45 19.81 -18.40
N THR A 188 2.48 19.01 -18.07
CA THR A 188 3.89 19.29 -18.45
C THR A 188 4.36 18.50 -19.66
N THR A 189 3.82 17.30 -19.91
CA THR A 189 4.22 16.49 -21.08
C THR A 189 4.08 17.25 -22.41
N PRO A 190 3.05 18.09 -22.65
CA PRO A 190 2.98 18.91 -23.85
C PRO A 190 4.16 19.88 -24.03
N THR A 191 4.77 20.37 -22.95
CA THR A 191 5.94 21.28 -23.04
C THR A 191 7.22 20.59 -23.52
N LEU A 192 7.25 19.24 -23.46
CA LEU A 192 8.33 18.41 -23.95
C LEU A 192 8.11 17.90 -25.37
N LYS A 193 7.06 18.37 -26.06
CA LYS A 193 6.71 17.96 -27.42
C LYS A 193 6.67 19.15 -28.36
N THR A 194 7.07 18.91 -29.61
CA THR A 194 6.87 19.83 -30.72
C THR A 194 5.95 19.12 -31.72
N GLY A 195 4.68 19.47 -31.72
CA GLY A 195 3.66 18.70 -32.43
C GLY A 195 3.51 17.30 -31.83
N SER A 196 3.66 16.26 -32.63
CA SER A 196 3.62 14.86 -32.18
C SER A 196 4.98 14.29 -31.77
N VAL A 197 6.07 15.06 -31.94
CA VAL A 197 7.43 14.59 -31.69
C VAL A 197 7.85 14.97 -30.27
N LEU A 198 8.35 14.00 -29.53
CA LEU A 198 8.99 14.23 -28.23
C LEU A 198 10.34 14.89 -28.44
N THR A 199 10.51 16.12 -27.98
CA THR A 199 11.73 16.93 -28.14
C THR A 199 12.48 17.17 -26.82
N GLY A 200 11.80 16.93 -25.70
CA GLY A 200 12.36 17.06 -24.36
C GLY A 200 12.43 15.72 -23.63
N PHE A 201 12.98 15.75 -22.43
CA PHE A 201 13.21 14.56 -21.60
C PHE A 201 12.74 14.78 -20.16
N LEU A 202 12.02 13.84 -19.62
CA LEU A 202 11.64 13.83 -18.21
C LEU A 202 12.35 12.68 -17.48
N ASN A 203 12.91 13.02 -16.33
CA ASN A 203 13.54 12.07 -15.42
C ASN A 203 12.96 12.24 -14.01
N ALA A 204 12.31 11.20 -13.51
CA ALA A 204 11.72 11.17 -12.18
C ALA A 204 12.41 10.13 -11.31
N TRP A 205 12.67 10.45 -10.05
CA TRP A 205 13.26 9.48 -9.12
C TRP A 205 12.79 9.70 -7.68
N GLY A 206 12.74 8.61 -6.94
CA GLY A 206 12.38 8.60 -5.54
C GLY A 206 13.13 7.56 -4.75
N THR A 207 12.98 7.61 -3.45
CA THR A 207 13.44 6.59 -2.49
C THR A 207 12.22 6.10 -1.74
N ALA A 208 12.26 4.89 -1.20
CA ALA A 208 11.25 4.41 -0.26
C ALA A 208 11.01 5.45 0.85
N GLY A 209 9.79 5.85 1.02
CA GLY A 209 9.34 6.85 1.99
C GLY A 209 8.29 6.32 2.94
N LYS A 210 7.59 7.22 3.60
CA LYS A 210 6.36 6.88 4.31
C LYS A 210 5.26 6.65 3.28
N ALA A 211 4.43 5.65 3.49
CA ALA A 211 3.28 5.43 2.65
C ALA A 211 2.31 6.61 2.77
N ASN A 212 2.30 7.43 1.75
CA ASN A 212 1.39 8.54 1.52
C ASN A 212 0.86 8.43 0.08
N LYS A 213 0.09 9.40 -0.37
CA LYS A 213 -0.42 9.38 -1.75
C LYS A 213 0.69 9.44 -2.79
N GLY A 214 1.72 10.25 -2.60
CA GLY A 214 2.85 10.36 -3.53
C GLY A 214 3.59 9.03 -3.67
N TRP A 215 3.74 8.30 -2.58
CA TRP A 215 4.33 6.97 -2.59
C TRP A 215 3.50 5.98 -3.44
N ALA A 216 2.16 5.97 -3.31
CA ALA A 216 1.29 5.11 -4.10
C ALA A 216 1.31 5.47 -5.60
N VAL A 217 1.34 6.75 -5.93
CA VAL A 217 1.50 7.25 -7.31
C VAL A 217 2.87 6.83 -7.87
N PHE A 218 3.93 6.91 -7.06
CA PHE A 218 5.25 6.45 -7.47
C PHE A 218 5.29 4.94 -7.73
N GLU A 219 4.72 4.12 -6.85
CA GLU A 219 4.58 2.66 -7.03
C GLU A 219 3.84 2.33 -8.33
N GLN A 220 2.70 2.98 -8.56
CA GLN A 220 1.89 2.77 -9.76
C GLN A 220 2.68 3.08 -11.04
N ASN A 221 3.30 4.25 -11.14
CA ASN A 221 4.08 4.65 -12.31
C ASN A 221 5.34 3.80 -12.51
N PHE A 222 5.93 3.31 -11.41
CA PHE A 222 7.11 2.45 -11.47
C PHE A 222 6.79 1.05 -12.02
N TYR A 223 5.67 0.45 -11.62
CA TYR A 223 5.25 -0.88 -12.09
C TYR A 223 4.36 -0.85 -13.35
N ASP A 224 3.90 0.33 -13.77
CA ASP A 224 3.27 0.55 -15.08
C ASP A 224 3.94 1.71 -15.83
N PRO A 225 5.23 1.56 -16.19
CA PRO A 225 5.99 2.66 -16.81
C PRO A 225 5.46 3.06 -18.19
N ARG A 226 4.77 2.16 -18.88
CA ARG A 226 4.25 2.44 -20.23
C ARG A 226 3.14 3.48 -20.24
N SER A 227 2.32 3.55 -19.21
CA SER A 227 1.24 4.53 -19.09
C SER A 227 1.76 5.97 -19.09
N GLY A 228 2.93 6.22 -18.47
CA GLY A 228 3.60 7.53 -18.41
C GLY A 228 4.63 7.78 -19.50
N SER A 229 4.73 6.96 -20.56
CA SER A 229 5.79 7.02 -21.57
C SER A 229 7.21 6.81 -21.01
N PHE A 230 7.34 6.18 -19.87
CA PHE A 230 8.61 5.79 -19.29
C PHE A 230 9.17 4.54 -19.97
N MET A 231 10.49 4.43 -19.98
CA MET A 231 11.17 3.22 -20.48
C MET A 231 10.80 2.01 -19.61
N PRO A 232 10.18 0.96 -20.20
CA PRO A 232 9.89 -0.28 -19.47
C PRO A 232 11.13 -1.17 -19.45
N PHE A 233 11.57 -1.55 -18.25
CA PHE A 233 12.61 -2.56 -18.04
C PHE A 233 11.95 -3.87 -17.64
N GLU A 234 12.52 -5.00 -18.05
CA GLU A 234 12.11 -6.30 -17.57
C GLU A 234 12.31 -6.37 -16.04
N ASN A 235 11.25 -6.75 -15.31
CA ASN A 235 11.33 -6.91 -13.86
C ASN A 235 11.98 -8.25 -13.50
N VAL A 236 13.30 -8.27 -13.47
CA VAL A 236 14.11 -9.43 -13.09
C VAL A 236 14.31 -9.56 -11.57
N TRP A 237 13.79 -8.59 -10.81
CA TRP A 237 14.07 -8.45 -9.38
C TRP A 237 13.07 -9.16 -8.49
N ASP A 238 11.77 -8.99 -8.77
CA ASP A 238 10.71 -9.51 -7.92
C ASP A 238 10.38 -10.95 -8.31
N LYS A 239 10.35 -11.85 -7.34
CA LYS A 239 10.29 -13.32 -7.54
C LYS A 239 9.09 -13.82 -8.37
N ASP A 240 7.97 -13.09 -8.34
CA ASP A 240 6.71 -13.50 -8.98
C ASP A 240 6.36 -12.66 -10.21
N SER A 241 7.32 -11.95 -10.75
CA SER A 241 7.12 -10.94 -11.79
C SER A 241 7.47 -11.40 -13.20
N ARG A 242 7.48 -12.70 -13.46
CA ARG A 242 7.73 -13.22 -14.81
C ARG A 242 6.80 -12.54 -15.80
N ASP A 243 7.38 -11.98 -16.87
CA ASP A 243 6.72 -11.21 -17.93
C ASP A 243 6.19 -9.82 -17.50
N SER A 244 6.53 -9.32 -16.31
CA SER A 244 6.20 -7.95 -15.89
C SER A 244 7.32 -6.97 -16.21
N VAL A 245 6.96 -5.69 -16.26
CA VAL A 245 7.91 -4.59 -16.47
C VAL A 245 7.89 -3.65 -15.27
N CYS A 246 8.99 -2.90 -15.10
CA CYS A 246 9.10 -1.86 -14.08
C CYS A 246 9.95 -0.69 -14.61
N GLY A 247 10.03 0.39 -13.84
CA GLY A 247 11.00 1.46 -14.03
C GLY A 247 12.45 1.00 -13.79
N TYR A 248 13.40 1.91 -13.94
CA TYR A 248 14.78 1.60 -13.62
C TYR A 248 15.01 1.46 -12.13
N PHE A 249 15.53 0.31 -11.72
CA PHE A 249 15.86 0.01 -10.34
C PHE A 249 17.36 -0.13 -10.13
N LYS A 250 17.88 0.56 -9.11
CA LYS A 250 19.26 0.40 -8.67
C LYS A 250 19.27 -0.24 -7.27
N PRO A 251 19.61 -1.54 -7.14
CA PRO A 251 19.69 -2.20 -5.84
C PRO A 251 20.78 -1.61 -4.95
N TYR A 252 20.58 -1.70 -3.64
CA TYR A 252 21.54 -1.22 -2.65
C TYR A 252 22.89 -1.92 -2.75
N CYS A 253 22.88 -3.21 -3.00
CA CYS A 253 24.11 -4.02 -3.12
C CYS A 253 25.00 -3.61 -4.30
N TRP A 254 24.50 -2.87 -5.30
CA TRP A 254 25.27 -2.44 -6.42
C TRP A 254 25.96 -1.10 -6.15
N GLY A 255 27.29 -1.12 -6.12
CA GLY A 255 28.10 0.08 -5.88
C GLY A 255 28.22 0.45 -4.40
N LEU A 256 28.23 -0.52 -3.49
CA LEU A 256 28.50 -0.27 -2.08
C LEU A 256 29.91 0.30 -1.90
N GLU A 257 29.95 1.54 -1.44
CA GLU A 257 31.18 2.26 -1.16
C GLU A 257 31.53 2.18 0.32
N GLY A 258 32.72 1.66 0.63
CA GLY A 258 33.30 1.63 1.96
C GLY A 258 34.72 2.17 1.97
N TYR A 259 35.33 2.14 3.13
CA TYR A 259 36.70 2.65 3.34
C TYR A 259 37.56 1.64 4.02
N LYS A 260 38.65 1.25 3.37
CA LYS A 260 39.69 0.41 3.94
C LYS A 260 40.62 1.27 4.79
N ILE A 261 40.72 0.97 6.09
CA ILE A 261 41.52 1.74 7.03
C ILE A 261 42.91 1.16 7.15
N SER A 262 43.06 -0.16 7.16
CA SER A 262 44.34 -0.86 7.06
C SER A 262 44.16 -2.24 6.43
N GLU A 263 45.24 -2.81 5.89
CA GLU A 263 45.20 -4.14 5.26
C GLU A 263 44.99 -5.25 6.28
N ASP A 264 45.43 -5.05 7.54
CA ASP A 264 45.33 -6.02 8.64
C ASP A 264 44.07 -5.84 9.47
N SER A 265 43.19 -4.91 9.12
CA SER A 265 42.03 -4.62 9.96
C SER A 265 40.95 -5.65 9.72
N SER A 266 40.59 -6.35 10.80
CA SER A 266 39.36 -7.15 10.91
C SER A 266 38.08 -6.28 10.84
N ILE A 267 38.24 -4.96 10.87
CA ILE A 267 37.18 -3.99 10.62
C ILE A 267 37.03 -3.91 9.12
N ALA A 268 36.15 -4.76 8.68
CA ALA A 268 35.92 -5.02 7.30
C ALA A 268 35.70 -3.73 6.53
N ASN A 269 36.39 -3.63 5.52
CA ASN A 269 36.15 -2.94 4.34
C ASN A 269 34.72 -3.25 3.86
N LEU A 270 33.77 -2.45 4.22
CA LEU A 270 32.38 -2.59 3.81
C LEU A 270 32.19 -2.06 2.38
N THR A 271 33.13 -2.34 1.49
CA THR A 271 33.04 -1.95 0.09
C THR A 271 33.00 -3.18 -0.81
N SER A 272 32.09 -3.17 -1.77
CA SER A 272 32.08 -4.11 -2.87
C SER A 272 32.78 -3.56 -4.12
N LEU A 273 33.33 -2.35 -4.05
CA LEU A 273 34.02 -1.71 -5.18
C LEU A 273 35.52 -2.04 -5.19
N ASP A 274 36.01 -2.41 -6.35
CA ASP A 274 37.43 -2.52 -6.57
C ASP A 274 38.12 -1.14 -6.67
N LYS A 275 39.46 -1.14 -6.88
CA LYS A 275 40.25 0.10 -7.04
C LYS A 275 39.80 0.95 -8.22
N ASP A 276 39.28 0.34 -9.26
CA ASP A 276 38.86 0.97 -10.50
C ASP A 276 37.39 1.39 -10.50
N GLY A 277 36.64 1.04 -9.43
CA GLY A 277 35.23 1.41 -9.22
C GLY A 277 34.24 0.42 -9.81
N ASN A 278 34.69 -0.78 -10.17
CA ASN A 278 33.79 -1.85 -10.59
C ASN A 278 33.18 -2.57 -9.36
N SER A 279 31.92 -2.90 -9.45
CA SER A 279 31.18 -3.56 -8.37
C SER A 279 31.31 -5.07 -8.42
N ASP A 280 31.69 -5.69 -7.31
CA ASP A 280 31.40 -7.09 -7.02
C ASP A 280 29.98 -7.17 -6.39
N VAL A 281 28.98 -7.45 -7.23
CA VAL A 281 27.58 -7.47 -6.84
C VAL A 281 27.30 -8.59 -5.82
N ALA A 282 27.96 -9.74 -5.94
CA ALA A 282 27.79 -10.86 -5.03
C ALA A 282 28.33 -10.52 -3.62
N LEU A 283 29.50 -9.91 -3.56
CA LEU A 283 30.06 -9.39 -2.30
C LEU A 283 29.18 -8.26 -1.73
N GLY A 284 28.70 -7.36 -2.59
CA GLY A 284 27.79 -6.28 -2.20
C GLY A 284 26.50 -6.80 -1.59
N PHE A 285 25.92 -7.85 -2.16
CA PHE A 285 24.72 -8.49 -1.62
C PHE A 285 25.00 -9.12 -0.25
N LYS A 286 26.12 -9.84 -0.09
CA LYS A 286 26.52 -10.40 1.19
C LYS A 286 26.69 -9.33 2.28
N ILE A 287 27.34 -8.21 1.96
CA ILE A 287 27.49 -7.08 2.88
C ILE A 287 26.13 -6.50 3.28
N ALA A 288 25.25 -6.28 2.29
CA ALA A 288 23.91 -5.76 2.53
C ALA A 288 23.08 -6.68 3.46
N GLU A 289 23.17 -8.00 3.29
CA GLU A 289 22.49 -8.97 4.15
C GLU A 289 23.06 -9.00 5.58
N GLU A 290 24.36 -8.87 5.74
CA GLU A 290 25.01 -8.76 7.05
C GLU A 290 24.57 -7.47 7.78
N GLU A 291 24.48 -6.33 7.07
CA GLU A 291 23.96 -5.08 7.62
C GLU A 291 22.47 -5.20 8.01
N ARG A 292 21.65 -5.86 7.20
CA ARG A 292 20.25 -6.13 7.48
C ARG A 292 20.07 -7.03 8.70
N ALA A 293 20.88 -8.07 8.83
CA ALA A 293 20.86 -8.96 10.00
C ALA A 293 21.22 -8.19 11.29
N ALA A 294 22.20 -7.31 11.21
CA ALA A 294 22.57 -6.44 12.33
C ALA A 294 21.46 -5.43 12.67
N GLU A 295 20.84 -4.82 11.66
CA GLU A 295 19.74 -3.88 11.86
C GLU A 295 18.50 -4.59 12.42
N LYS A 296 18.14 -5.78 11.92
CA LYS A 296 17.04 -6.61 12.45
C LYS A 296 17.24 -6.89 13.95
N LYS A 297 18.48 -7.20 14.37
CA LYS A 297 18.83 -7.45 15.79
C LYS A 297 18.74 -6.19 16.66
N ASN A 298 19.08 -5.03 16.10
CA ASN A 298 19.17 -3.76 16.82
C ASN A 298 17.88 -2.93 16.77
N SER A 299 16.98 -3.24 15.86
CA SER A 299 15.72 -2.51 15.68
C SER A 299 14.76 -2.76 16.83
N LYS A 300 14.22 -1.66 17.38
CA LYS A 300 13.24 -1.71 18.48
C LYS A 300 11.85 -2.22 18.03
N SER A 301 11.58 -2.26 16.72
CA SER A 301 10.33 -2.74 16.13
C SER A 301 10.60 -3.28 14.73
N PHE A 302 9.78 -4.24 14.31
CA PHE A 302 9.81 -4.78 12.95
C PHE A 302 9.57 -3.70 11.89
N SER A 303 8.66 -2.77 12.15
CA SER A 303 8.39 -1.61 11.28
C SER A 303 9.65 -0.79 10.98
N LYS A 304 10.53 -0.55 11.97
CA LYS A 304 11.82 0.12 11.73
C LYS A 304 12.75 -0.68 10.85
N TYR A 305 12.79 -1.99 11.03
CA TYR A 305 13.58 -2.88 10.18
C TYR A 305 13.09 -2.86 8.72
N ILE A 306 11.78 -2.98 8.49
CA ILE A 306 11.20 -2.88 7.14
C ILE A 306 11.48 -1.50 6.52
N SER A 307 11.33 -0.41 7.29
CA SER A 307 11.71 0.94 6.83
C SER A 307 13.16 1.02 6.40
N TYR A 308 14.06 0.36 7.12
CA TYR A 308 15.45 0.26 6.73
C TYR A 308 15.62 -0.50 5.41
N CYS A 309 15.00 -1.69 5.28
CA CYS A 309 15.03 -2.48 4.04
C CYS A 309 14.50 -1.70 2.84
N GLY A 310 13.39 -0.95 3.00
CA GLY A 310 12.85 -0.11 1.94
C GLY A 310 13.77 1.04 1.52
N GLN A 311 14.51 1.64 2.46
CA GLN A 311 15.48 2.70 2.15
C GLN A 311 16.78 2.17 1.53
N TYR A 312 17.14 0.94 1.82
CA TYR A 312 18.34 0.23 1.34
C TYR A 312 17.92 -1.07 0.65
N SER A 313 17.02 -0.92 -0.33
CA SER A 313 16.36 -2.03 -1.03
C SER A 313 17.30 -2.77 -1.98
N ASN A 314 17.21 -4.09 -1.99
CA ASN A 314 17.84 -4.96 -2.99
C ASN A 314 16.86 -5.42 -4.07
N MET A 315 15.55 -5.21 -3.86
CA MET A 315 14.47 -5.50 -4.79
C MET A 315 13.44 -4.36 -4.78
N PRO A 316 12.77 -4.03 -5.89
CA PRO A 316 11.75 -2.99 -5.93
C PRO A 316 10.62 -3.23 -4.92
N ALA A 317 10.18 -4.47 -4.77
CA ALA A 317 9.13 -4.81 -3.80
C ALA A 317 9.49 -4.41 -2.35
N GLU A 318 10.75 -4.29 -2.00
CA GLU A 318 11.17 -3.80 -0.68
C GLU A 318 11.00 -2.28 -0.55
N SER A 319 11.31 -1.53 -1.61
CA SER A 319 11.10 -0.07 -1.67
C SER A 319 9.63 0.28 -1.55
N PHE A 320 8.78 -0.52 -2.20
CA PHE A 320 7.34 -0.35 -2.20
C PHE A 320 6.62 -1.19 -1.15
N SER A 321 7.35 -1.92 -0.29
CA SER A 321 6.76 -2.48 0.92
C SER A 321 6.42 -1.33 1.87
N SER A 322 5.13 -1.02 1.97
CA SER A 322 4.65 0.08 2.79
C SER A 322 4.99 -0.17 4.25
N VAL A 323 5.92 0.61 4.78
CA VAL A 323 6.01 0.80 6.22
C VAL A 323 5.03 1.89 6.59
N THR A 324 3.77 1.60 6.38
CA THR A 324 2.75 2.17 7.22
C THR A 324 2.91 1.57 8.60
N GLU A 325 2.51 2.28 9.61
CA GLU A 325 2.24 1.71 10.93
C GLU A 325 1.05 0.75 10.81
N ASN A 326 1.20 -0.24 9.92
CA ASN A 326 0.22 -1.28 9.77
C ASN A 326 0.22 -2.10 11.05
N ILE A 327 -0.77 -1.88 11.87
CA ILE A 327 -0.92 -2.55 13.15
C ILE A 327 -1.02 -4.07 13.00
N PHE A 328 -1.39 -4.58 11.82
CA PHE A 328 -1.53 -6.00 11.51
C PHE A 328 -0.24 -6.64 10.95
N SER A 329 0.77 -5.83 10.57
CA SER A 329 1.99 -6.35 9.95
C SER A 329 2.69 -7.38 10.84
N SER A 330 2.94 -8.57 10.30
CA SER A 330 3.66 -9.65 10.95
C SER A 330 4.15 -10.68 9.94
N GLU A 331 5.21 -11.40 10.26
CA GLU A 331 5.70 -12.54 9.45
C GLU A 331 4.59 -13.59 9.25
N ILE A 332 3.75 -13.81 10.27
CA ILE A 332 2.62 -14.76 10.19
C ILE A 332 1.57 -14.33 9.16
N LEU A 333 1.27 -13.02 9.08
CA LEU A 333 0.33 -12.49 8.10
C LEU A 333 0.88 -12.65 6.67
N ASP A 334 2.18 -12.39 6.49
CA ASP A 334 2.85 -12.54 5.20
C ASP A 334 2.89 -14.01 4.75
N GLU A 335 3.23 -14.93 5.65
CA GLU A 335 3.21 -16.37 5.39
C GLU A 335 1.80 -16.84 5.00
N TRP A 336 0.78 -16.41 5.75
CA TRP A 336 -0.60 -16.82 5.49
C TRP A 336 -1.12 -16.29 4.15
N GLU A 337 -0.84 -15.02 3.82
CA GLU A 337 -1.18 -14.45 2.51
C GLU A 337 -0.54 -15.25 1.38
N GLN A 338 0.74 -15.59 1.51
CA GLN A 338 1.47 -16.36 0.53
C GLN A 338 0.91 -17.79 0.39
N GLU A 339 0.57 -18.46 1.50
CA GLU A 339 -0.07 -19.77 1.47
C GLU A 339 -1.42 -19.74 0.73
N LEU A 340 -2.28 -18.74 1.01
CA LEU A 340 -3.57 -18.59 0.34
C LEU A 340 -3.44 -18.32 -1.16
N ARG A 341 -2.39 -17.62 -1.56
CA ARG A 341 -2.12 -17.30 -2.96
C ARG A 341 -1.64 -18.52 -3.75
N ILE A 342 -0.75 -19.30 -3.18
CA ILE A 342 -0.06 -20.40 -3.87
C ILE A 342 -0.84 -21.70 -3.78
N SER A 343 -1.40 -22.05 -2.61
CA SER A 343 -2.06 -23.33 -2.39
C SER A 343 -3.48 -23.39 -2.94
N ASN A 344 -3.79 -24.47 -3.63
CA ASN A 344 -5.16 -24.78 -4.06
C ASN A 344 -6.01 -25.38 -2.94
N ASP A 345 -5.42 -25.81 -1.82
CA ASP A 345 -6.11 -26.47 -0.70
C ASP A 345 -7.10 -25.52 -0.01
N TYR A 346 -6.89 -24.21 -0.14
CA TYR A 346 -7.76 -23.18 0.43
C TYR A 346 -8.81 -22.63 -0.55
N LYS A 347 -8.88 -23.15 -1.79
CA LYS A 347 -9.85 -22.74 -2.83
C LYS A 347 -11.13 -23.59 -2.81
N PHE A 348 -11.63 -23.93 -1.63
CA PHE A 348 -12.82 -24.78 -1.44
C PHE A 348 -14.13 -23.98 -1.30
N TYR A 349 -14.23 -22.82 -1.90
CA TYR A 349 -15.39 -21.93 -1.84
C TYR A 349 -16.34 -22.13 -3.03
N THR A 350 -17.57 -21.64 -2.87
CA THR A 350 -18.56 -21.55 -3.92
C THR A 350 -18.99 -20.10 -4.10
N ASP A 351 -18.76 -19.56 -5.29
CA ASP A 351 -19.20 -18.21 -5.68
C ASP A 351 -20.60 -18.27 -6.28
N GLY A 352 -21.45 -17.27 -5.99
CA GLY A 352 -22.81 -17.21 -6.50
C GLY A 352 -23.58 -15.98 -6.00
N LEU A 353 -24.89 -16.01 -6.26
CA LEU A 353 -25.82 -14.96 -5.92
C LEU A 353 -27.08 -15.51 -5.27
N PHE A 354 -27.84 -14.66 -4.59
CA PHE A 354 -29.20 -14.99 -4.18
C PHE A 354 -30.19 -14.71 -5.31
N VAL A 355 -31.04 -15.69 -5.57
CA VAL A 355 -32.21 -15.54 -6.43
C VAL A 355 -33.43 -15.49 -5.51
N GLU A 356 -34.22 -14.45 -5.62
CA GLU A 356 -35.46 -14.28 -4.88
C GLU A 356 -36.64 -14.67 -5.76
N TYR A 357 -37.63 -15.29 -5.14
CA TYR A 357 -38.88 -15.71 -5.76
C TYR A 357 -40.05 -14.97 -5.14
N ASP A 358 -41.18 -14.94 -5.82
CA ASP A 358 -42.43 -14.49 -5.22
C ASP A 358 -42.71 -15.25 -3.89
N ASN A 359 -43.23 -14.59 -2.88
CA ASN A 359 -43.45 -15.10 -1.52
C ASN A 359 -42.23 -15.11 -0.58
N GLU A 360 -41.29 -14.18 -0.73
CA GLU A 360 -40.11 -14.02 0.14
C GLU A 360 -39.18 -15.25 0.21
N LYS A 361 -39.37 -16.24 -0.67
CA LYS A 361 -38.43 -17.35 -0.82
C LYS A 361 -37.18 -16.88 -1.52
N PHE A 362 -36.04 -17.38 -1.09
CA PHE A 362 -34.76 -17.13 -1.75
C PHE A 362 -33.90 -18.39 -1.76
N GLU A 363 -33.03 -18.48 -2.75
CA GLU A 363 -32.09 -19.59 -2.90
C GLU A 363 -30.70 -19.03 -3.26
N PHE A 364 -29.66 -19.56 -2.63
CA PHE A 364 -28.29 -19.31 -3.09
C PHE A 364 -28.02 -20.17 -4.32
N MET A 365 -27.73 -19.53 -5.45
CA MET A 365 -27.42 -20.17 -6.70
C MET A 365 -25.94 -19.97 -7.04
N SER A 366 -25.20 -21.07 -7.19
CA SER A 366 -23.79 -21.02 -7.56
C SER A 366 -23.61 -20.52 -8.99
N ASN A 367 -22.49 -19.86 -9.27
CA ASN A 367 -22.13 -19.39 -10.61
C ASN A 367 -22.14 -20.53 -11.64
N ALA A 368 -21.66 -21.72 -11.28
CA ALA A 368 -21.71 -22.90 -12.14
C ALA A 368 -23.15 -23.31 -12.50
N ARG A 369 -24.08 -23.25 -11.52
CA ARG A 369 -25.50 -23.57 -11.76
C ARG A 369 -26.20 -22.49 -12.59
N ILE A 370 -25.83 -21.22 -12.39
CA ILE A 370 -26.36 -20.10 -13.19
C ILE A 370 -25.95 -20.29 -14.66
N ALA A 371 -24.68 -20.58 -14.92
CA ALA A 371 -24.13 -20.74 -16.27
C ALA A 371 -24.72 -21.94 -17.04
N THR A 372 -25.22 -22.98 -16.34
CA THR A 372 -25.77 -24.21 -16.95
C THR A 372 -27.27 -24.20 -17.08
N ARG A 373 -27.98 -23.22 -16.51
CA ARG A 373 -29.45 -23.21 -16.50
C ARG A 373 -30.00 -22.56 -17.77
N GLU A 374 -30.21 -23.36 -18.82
CA GLU A 374 -30.96 -22.93 -19.98
C GLU A 374 -32.44 -22.69 -19.63
N GLY A 375 -33.00 -21.55 -20.05
CA GLY A 375 -34.43 -21.26 -20.03
C GLY A 375 -34.99 -20.60 -18.77
N ALA A 376 -34.16 -20.15 -17.80
CA ALA A 376 -34.67 -19.34 -16.71
C ALA A 376 -35.08 -17.95 -17.25
N LYS A 377 -36.34 -17.55 -17.03
CA LYS A 377 -36.81 -16.19 -17.29
C LYS A 377 -36.23 -15.25 -16.23
N PHE A 378 -34.99 -14.84 -16.42
CA PHE A 378 -34.37 -13.79 -15.63
C PHE A 378 -34.69 -12.44 -16.27
N ASN A 379 -34.80 -11.39 -15.46
CA ASN A 379 -34.90 -10.03 -15.95
C ASN A 379 -33.72 -9.75 -16.91
N HIS A 380 -33.93 -9.05 -18.00
CA HIS A 380 -32.95 -8.84 -19.07
C HIS A 380 -31.61 -8.27 -18.53
N ASP A 381 -31.70 -7.35 -17.55
CA ASP A 381 -30.54 -6.72 -16.91
C ASP A 381 -29.72 -7.70 -16.07
N TYR A 382 -30.39 -8.71 -15.49
CA TYR A 382 -29.75 -9.78 -14.72
C TYR A 382 -29.01 -10.79 -15.64
N PHE A 383 -29.47 -10.96 -16.87
CA PHE A 383 -28.86 -11.89 -17.84
C PHE A 383 -27.56 -11.37 -18.43
N ASP A 384 -27.44 -10.07 -18.67
CA ASP A 384 -26.18 -9.46 -19.11
C ASP A 384 -25.12 -9.47 -18.00
N TYR A 385 -25.56 -9.38 -16.75
CA TYR A 385 -24.73 -9.55 -15.58
C TYR A 385 -24.21 -11.00 -15.44
N ILE A 386 -25.03 -11.99 -15.74
CA ILE A 386 -24.66 -13.43 -15.68
C ILE A 386 -23.72 -13.83 -16.80
N LYS A 387 -23.78 -13.23 -17.99
CA LYS A 387 -22.81 -13.47 -19.06
C LYS A 387 -21.37 -13.23 -18.63
N ASN A 388 -21.16 -12.31 -17.69
CA ASN A 388 -19.87 -11.97 -17.11
C ASN A 388 -19.71 -12.56 -15.71
N VAL A 389 -20.14 -13.75 -15.45
CA VAL A 389 -20.06 -14.50 -14.17
C VAL A 389 -19.50 -13.65 -13.02
N PRO A 390 -20.32 -13.18 -12.06
CA PRO A 390 -19.88 -12.23 -11.04
C PRO A 390 -18.65 -12.75 -10.32
N ARG A 391 -17.65 -11.89 -10.18
CA ARG A 391 -16.35 -12.24 -9.60
C ARG A 391 -16.19 -11.62 -8.22
N HIS A 392 -15.56 -12.36 -7.33
CA HIS A 392 -15.18 -11.85 -6.01
C HIS A 392 -13.84 -11.12 -6.10
N SER A 393 -13.80 -10.06 -6.87
CA SER A 393 -12.61 -9.24 -7.12
C SER A 393 -12.94 -7.75 -7.14
N ASN A 394 -11.91 -6.91 -7.02
CA ASN A 394 -12.07 -5.46 -7.14
C ASN A 394 -12.42 -5.01 -8.57
N GLU A 395 -12.25 -5.88 -9.57
CA GLU A 395 -12.54 -5.60 -10.97
C GLU A 395 -14.03 -5.75 -11.31
N ASP A 396 -14.79 -6.49 -10.49
CA ASP A 396 -16.23 -6.64 -10.66
C ASP A 396 -16.97 -5.74 -9.67
N PRO A 397 -17.55 -4.62 -10.11
CA PRO A 397 -18.20 -3.68 -9.21
C PRO A 397 -19.41 -4.28 -8.50
N HIS A 398 -20.12 -5.24 -9.10
CA HIS A 398 -21.28 -5.86 -8.45
C HIS A 398 -20.88 -6.92 -7.42
N GLY A 399 -19.75 -7.59 -7.63
CA GLY A 399 -19.27 -8.64 -6.76
C GLY A 399 -20.14 -9.90 -6.75
N CYS A 400 -19.72 -10.88 -5.99
CA CYS A 400 -20.50 -12.10 -5.74
C CYS A 400 -20.40 -12.52 -4.28
N ILE A 401 -21.33 -13.39 -3.85
CA ILE A 401 -21.27 -14.02 -2.54
C ILE A 401 -20.32 -15.22 -2.65
N ARG A 402 -19.33 -15.29 -1.78
CA ARG A 402 -18.42 -16.43 -1.65
C ARG A 402 -18.72 -17.19 -0.37
N ILE A 403 -19.09 -18.45 -0.49
CA ILE A 403 -19.40 -19.34 0.63
C ILE A 403 -18.29 -20.37 0.79
N PHE A 404 -17.59 -20.32 1.92
CA PHE A 404 -16.63 -21.32 2.35
C PHE A 404 -17.30 -22.46 3.12
N PHE A 405 -18.20 -22.13 4.03
CA PHE A 405 -18.93 -23.09 4.86
C PHE A 405 -20.41 -22.75 4.90
N ARG A 406 -21.22 -23.69 4.47
CA ARG A 406 -22.69 -23.56 4.58
C ARG A 406 -23.12 -23.59 6.06
N PRO A 407 -24.30 -23.03 6.39
CA PRO A 407 -24.82 -23.11 7.76
C PRO A 407 -25.01 -24.57 8.17
N ILE A 408 -24.69 -24.87 9.44
CA ILE A 408 -24.93 -26.18 10.01
C ILE A 408 -26.43 -26.44 10.08
N SER A 409 -26.83 -27.70 9.91
CA SER A 409 -28.21 -28.14 10.12
C SER A 409 -28.19 -29.30 11.12
N VAL A 410 -28.59 -29.02 12.33
CA VAL A 410 -28.61 -29.97 13.45
C VAL A 410 -30.04 -30.09 14.02
N VAL A 411 -30.32 -31.18 14.70
CA VAL A 411 -31.55 -31.32 15.45
C VAL A 411 -31.32 -30.73 16.84
N TYR A 412 -32.10 -29.73 17.22
CA TYR A 412 -32.05 -29.11 18.52
C TYR A 412 -33.46 -28.86 19.04
N THR A 413 -33.63 -28.79 20.36
CA THR A 413 -34.92 -28.48 20.96
C THR A 413 -35.17 -26.99 20.96
N ASP A 414 -36.23 -26.55 20.29
CA ASP A 414 -36.67 -25.16 20.38
C ASP A 414 -37.21 -24.85 21.78
N LYS A 415 -36.65 -23.84 22.41
CA LYS A 415 -36.99 -23.48 23.79
C LYS A 415 -38.41 -22.96 23.98
N LYS A 416 -39.02 -22.41 22.91
CA LYS A 416 -40.38 -21.86 22.99
C LYS A 416 -41.42 -22.92 22.80
N SER A 417 -41.23 -23.83 21.85
CA SER A 417 -42.18 -24.88 21.52
C SER A 417 -41.89 -26.22 22.21
N ASN A 418 -40.70 -26.35 22.82
CA ASN A 418 -40.19 -27.60 23.41
C ASN A 418 -40.19 -28.78 22.42
N THR A 419 -40.12 -28.49 21.12
CA THR A 419 -40.13 -29.50 20.05
C THR A 419 -38.75 -29.61 19.40
N PRO A 420 -38.34 -30.80 18.94
CA PRO A 420 -37.11 -30.95 18.16
C PRO A 420 -37.30 -30.33 16.77
N ILE A 421 -36.43 -29.37 16.44
CA ILE A 421 -36.39 -28.72 15.14
C ILE A 421 -35.05 -29.05 14.47
N LYS A 422 -35.09 -29.36 13.17
CA LYS A 422 -33.90 -29.50 12.35
C LYS A 422 -33.58 -28.16 11.68
N GLY A 423 -32.43 -27.58 11.98
CA GLY A 423 -32.03 -26.30 11.41
C GLY A 423 -30.72 -25.76 12.00
N CYS A 424 -30.48 -24.49 11.76
CA CYS A 424 -29.35 -23.75 12.32
C CYS A 424 -29.81 -23.11 13.66
N PRO A 425 -29.19 -23.47 14.79
CA PRO A 425 -29.51 -22.84 16.09
C PRO A 425 -29.15 -21.35 16.11
N LEU A 426 -29.83 -20.57 16.93
CA LEU A 426 -29.55 -19.15 17.14
C LEU A 426 -28.17 -18.93 17.80
N GLY A 427 -27.51 -17.83 17.46
CA GLY A 427 -26.30 -17.37 18.12
C GLY A 427 -25.03 -18.09 17.66
N ILE A 428 -25.12 -19.06 16.73
CA ILE A 428 -23.96 -19.76 16.17
C ILE A 428 -23.21 -18.87 15.17
N TYR A 429 -23.93 -18.05 14.42
CA TYR A 429 -23.35 -17.18 13.40
C TYR A 429 -23.63 -15.71 13.73
N SER A 430 -22.71 -14.87 13.28
CA SER A 430 -22.86 -13.42 13.27
C SER A 430 -22.44 -12.86 11.92
N ILE A 431 -22.91 -11.68 11.60
CA ILE A 431 -22.53 -10.91 10.41
C ILE A 431 -21.90 -9.62 10.87
N SER A 432 -20.80 -9.25 10.21
CA SER A 432 -20.23 -7.91 10.19
C SER A 432 -20.46 -7.31 8.82
N TYR A 433 -20.89 -6.05 8.77
CA TYR A 433 -21.25 -5.36 7.53
C TYR A 433 -20.85 -3.88 7.60
N ASP A 434 -20.07 -3.46 6.60
CA ASP A 434 -19.73 -2.06 6.31
C ASP A 434 -20.46 -1.63 5.03
N PRO A 435 -21.61 -0.90 5.16
CA PRO A 435 -22.38 -0.42 4.01
C PRO A 435 -21.75 0.85 3.44
N VAL A 436 -21.68 0.95 2.13
CA VAL A 436 -21.26 2.16 1.43
C VAL A 436 -22.44 3.10 1.25
N GLY A 437 -22.30 4.37 1.65
CA GLY A 437 -23.26 5.41 1.31
C GLY A 437 -23.26 5.70 -0.19
N ILE A 438 -24.43 5.96 -0.74
CA ILE A 438 -24.57 6.39 -2.13
C ILE A 438 -24.15 7.86 -2.19
N ASP A 439 -23.09 8.18 -2.91
CA ASP A 439 -22.83 9.56 -3.34
C ASP A 439 -23.91 9.94 -4.37
N LYS A 440 -24.81 10.80 -3.99
CA LYS A 440 -25.96 11.22 -4.81
C LYS A 440 -25.57 11.94 -6.12
N ASP A 441 -24.31 12.28 -6.31
CA ASP A 441 -23.93 13.24 -7.34
C ASP A 441 -23.03 12.71 -8.48
N LYS A 442 -22.63 11.45 -8.50
CA LYS A 442 -21.77 10.96 -9.61
C LYS A 442 -22.10 9.52 -10.00
N GLY A 443 -22.85 9.39 -11.10
CA GLY A 443 -23.27 8.14 -11.72
C GLY A 443 -22.18 7.33 -12.43
N GLU A 444 -20.89 7.52 -12.13
CA GLU A 444 -19.80 6.73 -12.72
C GLU A 444 -19.18 5.81 -11.68
N ILE A 445 -19.26 4.51 -11.95
CA ILE A 445 -18.59 3.46 -11.17
C ILE A 445 -17.11 3.49 -11.58
N THR A 446 -16.29 4.16 -10.80
CA THR A 446 -14.83 4.10 -10.96
C THR A 446 -14.24 3.18 -9.90
N ASN A 447 -13.12 2.52 -10.21
CA ASN A 447 -12.39 1.63 -9.28
C ASN A 447 -11.86 2.33 -7.99
N LYS A 448 -12.10 3.63 -7.86
CA LYS A 448 -11.69 4.48 -6.72
C LYS A 448 -12.75 4.59 -5.63
N HIS A 449 -13.92 3.95 -5.76
CA HIS A 449 -15.02 4.10 -4.80
C HIS A 449 -15.04 2.94 -3.80
N SER A 450 -15.47 3.23 -2.55
CA SER A 450 -15.71 2.23 -1.51
C SER A 450 -16.74 1.19 -1.95
N HIS A 451 -16.57 -0.04 -1.49
CA HIS A 451 -17.45 -1.18 -1.75
C HIS A 451 -18.12 -1.65 -0.47
N ASN A 452 -19.33 -2.21 -0.60
CA ASN A 452 -19.97 -2.91 0.52
C ASN A 452 -19.17 -4.17 0.87
N SER A 453 -18.85 -4.35 2.14
CA SER A 453 -18.19 -5.54 2.65
C SER A 453 -19.05 -6.23 3.71
N ILE A 454 -19.38 -7.50 3.49
CA ILE A 454 -20.18 -8.31 4.39
C ILE A 454 -19.42 -9.61 4.66
N LYS A 455 -19.29 -10.00 5.93
CA LYS A 455 -18.75 -11.29 6.32
C LYS A 455 -19.64 -12.01 7.31
N VAL A 456 -19.78 -13.32 7.12
CA VAL A 456 -20.47 -14.22 8.02
C VAL A 456 -19.43 -15.02 8.80
N TRP A 457 -19.51 -14.94 10.11
CA TRP A 457 -18.61 -15.60 11.03
C TRP A 457 -19.34 -16.67 11.82
N MET A 458 -18.71 -17.81 12.02
CA MET A 458 -19.14 -18.81 12.99
C MET A 458 -18.49 -18.47 14.34
N ASN A 459 -19.34 -18.26 15.34
CA ASN A 459 -18.90 -17.94 16.68
C ASN A 459 -18.33 -19.19 17.39
N PRO A 460 -17.50 -19.04 18.43
CA PRO A 460 -17.02 -20.17 19.23
C PRO A 460 -18.19 -20.99 19.79
N CYS A 461 -18.31 -22.22 19.39
CA CYS A 461 -19.37 -23.12 19.82
C CYS A 461 -18.93 -24.61 19.80
N ILE A 462 -19.75 -25.48 20.34
CA ILE A 462 -19.46 -26.93 20.38
C ILE A 462 -19.26 -27.55 18.98
N TYR A 463 -19.94 -27.01 17.96
CA TYR A 463 -19.92 -27.55 16.60
C TYR A 463 -18.67 -27.22 15.81
N ASN A 464 -17.86 -26.27 16.28
CA ASN A 464 -16.60 -25.90 15.63
C ASN A 464 -15.38 -26.03 16.55
N GLY A 465 -15.53 -26.71 17.68
CA GLY A 465 -14.48 -26.84 18.68
C GLY A 465 -14.09 -25.50 19.29
N TYR A 466 -15.06 -24.61 19.40
CA TYR A 466 -14.93 -23.26 19.97
C TYR A 466 -13.93 -22.34 19.25
N LYS A 467 -13.94 -22.39 17.93
CA LYS A 467 -13.06 -21.58 17.07
C LYS A 467 -13.88 -20.53 16.32
N THR A 468 -13.47 -19.30 16.39
CA THR A 468 -13.97 -18.27 15.46
C THR A 468 -13.54 -18.62 14.03
N LYS A 469 -14.45 -18.61 13.06
CA LYS A 469 -14.19 -19.00 11.69
C LYS A 469 -15.00 -18.19 10.68
N LEU A 470 -14.35 -17.72 9.59
CA LEU A 470 -15.04 -17.10 8.46
C LEU A 470 -15.82 -18.16 7.66
N CYS A 471 -17.10 -17.90 7.37
CA CYS A 471 -17.97 -18.82 6.65
C CYS A 471 -18.39 -18.34 5.27
N ALA A 472 -18.68 -17.06 5.12
CA ALA A 472 -19.05 -16.48 3.84
C ALA A 472 -18.64 -15.01 3.77
N THR A 473 -18.48 -14.49 2.56
CA THR A 473 -18.16 -13.09 2.31
C THR A 473 -18.90 -12.58 1.09
N TYR A 474 -19.25 -11.30 1.09
CA TYR A 474 -19.65 -10.53 -0.08
C TYR A 474 -18.82 -9.25 -0.12
N TYR A 475 -18.36 -8.90 -1.30
CA TYR A 475 -17.69 -7.67 -1.56
C TYR A 475 -18.15 -7.14 -2.92
N GLY A 476 -18.74 -5.94 -2.96
CA GLY A 476 -19.25 -5.40 -4.19
C GLY A 476 -19.97 -4.06 -4.01
N ARG A 477 -20.25 -3.42 -5.12
CA ARG A 477 -21.01 -2.18 -5.20
C ARG A 477 -22.16 -2.35 -6.21
N PRO A 478 -23.29 -2.93 -5.80
CA PRO A 478 -24.46 -3.02 -6.66
C PRO A 478 -25.05 -1.63 -6.94
N ASN A 479 -26.01 -1.54 -7.86
CA ASN A 479 -26.56 -0.26 -8.29
C ASN A 479 -27.20 0.56 -7.17
N THR A 480 -27.73 -0.11 -6.16
CA THR A 480 -28.37 0.54 -5.01
C THR A 480 -27.87 -0.06 -3.68
N LEU A 481 -27.91 0.75 -2.61
CA LEU A 481 -27.64 0.25 -1.27
C LEU A 481 -28.71 -0.79 -0.84
N GLU A 482 -29.96 -0.64 -1.29
CA GLU A 482 -31.05 -1.57 -0.99
C GLU A 482 -30.70 -2.99 -1.48
N GLU A 483 -30.04 -3.13 -2.63
CA GLU A 483 -29.56 -4.43 -3.15
C GLU A 483 -28.48 -5.03 -2.26
N ALA A 484 -27.50 -4.25 -1.81
CA ALA A 484 -26.46 -4.71 -0.88
C ALA A 484 -27.06 -5.13 0.48
N ASP A 485 -27.96 -4.31 1.02
CA ASP A 485 -28.68 -4.60 2.25
C ASP A 485 -29.55 -5.86 2.12
N ARG A 486 -30.11 -6.10 0.94
CA ARG A 486 -30.89 -7.31 0.65
C ARG A 486 -30.02 -8.57 0.65
N ILE A 487 -28.81 -8.48 0.11
CA ILE A 487 -27.82 -9.55 0.20
C ILE A 487 -27.48 -9.84 1.68
N CYS A 488 -27.23 -8.80 2.47
CA CYS A 488 -26.98 -8.93 3.91
C CYS A 488 -28.16 -9.61 4.62
N TYR A 489 -29.37 -9.17 4.35
CA TYR A 489 -30.59 -9.74 4.93
C TYR A 489 -30.77 -11.23 4.57
N ASN A 490 -30.52 -11.61 3.31
CA ASN A 490 -30.62 -13.01 2.91
C ASN A 490 -29.52 -13.88 3.51
N LEU A 491 -28.29 -13.36 3.66
CA LEU A 491 -27.23 -14.02 4.44
C LEU A 491 -27.67 -14.21 5.90
N ALA A 492 -28.24 -13.18 6.52
CA ALA A 492 -28.73 -13.24 7.90
C ALA A 492 -29.84 -14.30 8.06
N ARG A 493 -30.74 -14.43 7.07
CA ARG A 493 -31.77 -15.47 7.04
C ARG A 493 -31.18 -16.86 6.85
N MET A 494 -30.23 -17.00 5.91
CA MET A 494 -29.59 -18.28 5.58
C MET A 494 -28.82 -18.85 6.78
N TYR A 495 -28.10 -18.00 7.52
CA TYR A 495 -27.27 -18.39 8.67
C TYR A 495 -27.95 -18.20 10.02
N ASN A 496 -29.23 -17.80 10.04
CA ASN A 496 -30.01 -17.56 11.24
C ASN A 496 -29.37 -16.56 12.23
N CYS A 497 -28.90 -15.42 11.71
CA CYS A 497 -28.21 -14.38 12.46
C CYS A 497 -29.19 -13.38 13.11
N ILE A 498 -30.18 -13.89 13.87
CA ILE A 498 -31.16 -13.04 14.59
C ILE A 498 -30.45 -12.37 15.77
N GLY A 499 -30.43 -11.02 15.78
CA GLY A 499 -29.79 -10.22 16.83
C GLY A 499 -28.26 -10.18 16.74
N THR A 500 -27.66 -10.77 15.70
CA THR A 500 -26.22 -10.90 15.51
C THR A 500 -25.74 -10.39 14.14
N THR A 501 -26.58 -9.64 13.43
CA THR A 501 -26.20 -8.92 12.22
C THR A 501 -25.73 -7.52 12.62
N ASN A 502 -24.42 -7.33 12.68
CA ASN A 502 -23.77 -6.12 13.17
C ASN A 502 -23.40 -5.23 12.00
N VAL A 503 -24.06 -4.08 11.89
CA VAL A 503 -23.94 -3.15 10.76
C VAL A 503 -23.28 -1.87 11.23
N GLU A 504 -22.33 -1.34 10.48
CA GLU A 504 -21.84 0.00 10.69
C GLU A 504 -22.91 1.04 10.35
N THR A 505 -23.14 1.99 11.26
CA THR A 505 -24.30 2.91 11.19
C THR A 505 -23.92 4.35 10.90
N ASN A 506 -22.70 4.65 10.56
CA ASN A 506 -22.29 6.02 10.24
C ASN A 506 -23.10 6.66 9.09
N ARG A 507 -23.78 5.85 8.29
CA ARG A 507 -24.52 6.28 7.09
C ARG A 507 -26.04 5.99 7.11
N GLY A 508 -26.60 5.44 8.17
CA GLY A 508 -28.02 5.46 8.55
C GLY A 508 -29.08 4.76 7.65
N GLU A 509 -28.81 4.50 6.38
CA GLU A 509 -29.83 4.02 5.43
C GLU A 509 -30.14 2.53 5.57
N THR A 510 -29.18 1.70 5.92
CA THR A 510 -29.35 0.24 6.10
C THR A 510 -30.42 -0.10 7.14
N ILE A 511 -30.44 0.61 8.28
CA ILE A 511 -31.48 0.40 9.31
C ILE A 511 -32.87 0.68 8.75
N SER A 512 -33.02 1.70 7.90
CA SER A 512 -34.29 2.05 7.25
C SER A 512 -34.77 0.96 6.31
N ASN A 513 -33.88 0.32 5.55
CA ASN A 513 -34.20 -0.80 4.67
C ASN A 513 -34.64 -2.02 5.47
N PHE A 514 -33.92 -2.38 6.56
CA PHE A 514 -34.33 -3.47 7.45
C PHE A 514 -35.68 -3.18 8.15
N LYS A 515 -35.96 -1.93 8.50
CA LYS A 515 -37.28 -1.51 9.03
C LYS A 515 -38.38 -1.68 8.00
N LYS A 516 -38.15 -1.27 6.73
CA LYS A 516 -39.08 -1.44 5.61
C LYS A 516 -39.47 -2.91 5.43
N TRP A 517 -38.55 -3.84 5.59
CA TRP A 517 -38.77 -5.29 5.47
C TRP A 517 -39.23 -5.96 6.75
N LYS A 518 -39.50 -5.22 7.83
CA LYS A 518 -39.85 -5.75 9.17
C LYS A 518 -38.77 -6.71 9.72
N ALA A 519 -37.52 -6.46 9.38
CA ALA A 519 -36.36 -7.33 9.62
C ALA A 519 -35.42 -6.81 10.74
N LEU A 520 -35.81 -5.78 11.50
CA LEU A 520 -34.98 -5.20 12.58
C LEU A 520 -34.50 -6.23 13.60
N ARG A 521 -35.25 -7.34 13.79
CA ARG A 521 -34.90 -8.43 14.71
C ARG A 521 -33.55 -9.12 14.36
N TYR A 522 -33.05 -8.97 13.15
CA TYR A 522 -31.76 -9.54 12.75
C TYR A 522 -30.59 -8.67 13.18
N LEU A 523 -30.82 -7.36 13.34
CA LEU A 523 -29.74 -6.40 13.63
C LEU A 523 -29.26 -6.55 15.08
N GLY A 524 -27.95 -6.47 15.26
CA GLY A 524 -27.28 -6.43 16.55
C GLY A 524 -27.24 -5.02 17.14
N CYS A 525 -26.99 -4.93 18.45
CA CYS A 525 -26.85 -3.67 19.15
C CYS A 525 -25.40 -3.36 19.49
N HIS A 526 -25.06 -2.08 19.47
CA HIS A 526 -23.72 -1.59 19.81
C HIS A 526 -23.37 -1.94 21.27
N PRO A 527 -22.24 -2.62 21.55
CA PRO A 527 -21.83 -2.99 22.90
C PRO A 527 -21.20 -1.81 23.66
N VAL A 528 -21.99 -0.76 23.94
CA VAL A 528 -21.55 0.47 24.62
C VAL A 528 -20.86 0.19 25.95
N TRP A 529 -21.21 -0.89 26.63
CA TRP A 529 -20.63 -1.31 27.90
C TRP A 529 -19.11 -1.64 27.81
N LEU A 530 -18.55 -1.84 26.62
CA LEU A 530 -17.10 -2.00 26.45
C LEU A 530 -16.33 -0.74 26.84
N TRP A 531 -16.94 0.43 26.64
CA TRP A 531 -16.32 1.74 26.90
C TRP A 531 -16.89 2.40 28.17
N ASP A 532 -18.15 2.13 28.50
CA ASP A 532 -18.81 2.66 29.70
C ASP A 532 -19.20 1.52 30.65
N THR A 533 -18.35 1.30 31.64
CA THR A 533 -18.55 0.23 32.66
C THR A 533 -19.74 0.47 33.58
N SER A 534 -20.29 1.70 33.62
CA SER A 534 -21.51 2.00 34.39
C SER A 534 -22.74 1.36 33.77
N ILE A 535 -22.67 0.96 32.49
CA ILE A 535 -23.75 0.38 31.70
C ILE A 535 -23.72 -1.16 31.70
N LYS A 536 -22.77 -1.80 32.39
CA LYS A 536 -22.56 -3.27 32.39
C LYS A 536 -23.82 -4.13 32.62
N ASN A 537 -24.82 -3.60 33.30
CA ASN A 537 -26.07 -4.29 33.60
C ASN A 537 -27.24 -3.84 32.71
N LYS A 538 -27.00 -2.98 31.70
CA LYS A 538 -28.06 -2.50 30.80
C LYS A 538 -27.83 -3.09 29.42
N ILE A 539 -28.85 -3.70 28.84
CA ILE A 539 -28.86 -4.11 27.45
C ILE A 539 -28.83 -2.84 26.59
N SER A 540 -27.84 -2.74 25.71
CA SER A 540 -27.82 -1.65 24.73
C SER A 540 -29.04 -1.75 23.82
N THR A 541 -29.73 -0.64 23.62
CA THR A 541 -30.89 -0.52 22.70
C THR A 541 -30.48 0.17 21.38
N THR A 542 -29.24 0.58 21.27
CA THR A 542 -28.72 1.24 20.06
C THR A 542 -28.40 0.19 19.01
N ILE A 543 -29.19 0.15 17.94
CA ILE A 543 -28.98 -0.76 16.82
C ILE A 543 -27.77 -0.34 16.02
N GLY A 544 -26.95 -1.33 15.62
CA GLY A 544 -25.77 -1.16 14.77
C GLY A 544 -24.56 -0.64 15.53
N TYR A 545 -23.47 -0.47 14.80
CA TYR A 545 -22.14 -0.14 15.33
C TYR A 545 -21.68 1.20 14.79
N ASN A 546 -21.57 2.22 15.64
CA ASN A 546 -21.05 3.53 15.24
C ASN A 546 -19.53 3.56 15.47
N ILE A 547 -18.75 3.37 14.42
CA ILE A 547 -17.27 3.44 14.43
C ILE A 547 -16.71 4.75 13.86
N GLY A 548 -17.57 5.75 13.61
CA GLY A 548 -17.15 7.07 13.11
C GLY A 548 -16.35 7.91 14.12
N ASN A 549 -16.35 7.53 15.39
CA ASN A 549 -15.49 8.14 16.41
C ASN A 549 -14.07 7.54 16.31
N ASN A 550 -13.07 8.38 16.18
CA ASN A 550 -11.66 7.96 16.05
C ASN A 550 -11.20 7.05 17.20
N GLN A 551 -11.64 7.31 18.45
CA GLN A 551 -11.27 6.47 19.58
C GLN A 551 -11.89 5.08 19.47
N VAL A 552 -13.18 4.98 19.11
CA VAL A 552 -13.87 3.70 18.91
C VAL A 552 -13.23 2.92 17.75
N LYS A 553 -12.85 3.61 16.68
CA LYS A 553 -12.14 3.00 15.54
C LYS A 553 -10.78 2.44 15.96
N LEU A 554 -9.98 3.20 16.71
CA LEU A 554 -8.67 2.74 17.20
C LEU A 554 -8.79 1.55 18.17
N ASP A 555 -9.74 1.60 19.08
CA ASP A 555 -10.01 0.48 20.00
C ASP A 555 -10.50 -0.74 19.24
N GLY A 556 -11.39 -0.55 18.25
CA GLY A 556 -11.85 -1.62 17.37
C GLY A 556 -10.72 -2.27 16.56
N LEU A 557 -9.79 -1.49 16.05
CA LEU A 557 -8.58 -2.00 15.38
C LEU A 557 -7.70 -2.84 16.32
N ARG A 558 -7.54 -2.42 17.58
CA ARG A 558 -6.81 -3.20 18.59
C ARG A 558 -7.53 -4.53 18.89
N MET A 559 -8.86 -4.48 19.06
CA MET A 559 -9.68 -5.66 19.29
C MET A 559 -9.64 -6.61 18.10
N LEU A 560 -9.69 -6.10 16.88
CA LEU A 560 -9.51 -6.89 15.65
C LEU A 560 -8.15 -7.57 15.62
N LYS A 561 -7.07 -6.84 15.89
CA LYS A 561 -5.73 -7.41 15.96
C LYS A 561 -5.66 -8.53 17.01
N GLU A 562 -6.18 -8.30 18.20
CA GLU A 562 -6.19 -9.31 19.27
C GLU A 562 -6.97 -10.56 18.83
N MET A 563 -8.14 -10.39 18.20
CA MET A 563 -8.92 -11.49 17.64
C MET A 563 -8.12 -12.28 16.62
N LEU A 564 -7.50 -11.63 15.64
CA LEU A 564 -6.78 -12.27 14.55
C LEU A 564 -5.63 -13.15 15.05
N TYR A 565 -4.91 -12.70 16.09
CA TYR A 565 -3.76 -13.41 16.66
C TYR A 565 -4.12 -14.30 17.86
N THR A 566 -5.40 -14.49 18.16
CA THR A 566 -5.86 -15.45 19.18
C THR A 566 -5.64 -16.89 18.70
N VAL A 567 -4.97 -17.70 19.53
CA VAL A 567 -4.73 -19.13 19.26
C VAL A 567 -6.01 -19.92 19.46
N VAL A 568 -6.45 -20.60 18.40
CA VAL A 568 -7.68 -21.44 18.39
C VAL A 568 -7.41 -22.92 18.19
N GLY A 569 -6.14 -23.33 18.13
CA GLY A 569 -5.77 -24.73 18.00
C GLY A 569 -4.35 -24.92 17.51
N LYS A 570 -4.11 -26.08 16.87
CA LYS A 570 -2.85 -26.41 16.19
C LYS A 570 -3.12 -26.70 14.72
N ARG A 571 -2.19 -26.32 13.87
CA ARG A 571 -2.14 -26.67 12.45
C ARG A 571 -1.65 -28.12 12.27
N PRO A 572 -1.84 -28.74 11.11
CA PRO A 572 -1.33 -30.09 10.83
C PRO A 572 0.20 -30.21 10.97
N ASP A 573 0.93 -29.12 10.74
CA ASP A 573 2.38 -29.03 10.89
C ASP A 573 2.86 -28.83 12.33
N GLY A 574 1.92 -28.80 13.32
CA GLY A 574 2.20 -28.61 14.74
C GLY A 574 2.30 -27.15 15.20
N ARG A 575 2.36 -26.18 14.28
CA ARG A 575 2.33 -24.73 14.59
C ARG A 575 0.99 -24.30 15.18
N GLU A 576 0.94 -23.14 15.80
CA GLU A 576 -0.29 -22.58 16.34
C GLU A 576 -1.28 -22.21 15.21
N LEU A 577 -2.54 -22.59 15.40
CA LEU A 577 -3.64 -22.16 14.55
C LEU A 577 -4.26 -20.91 15.15
N LEU A 578 -4.14 -19.78 14.46
CA LEU A 578 -4.73 -18.50 14.86
C LEU A 578 -6.07 -18.29 14.18
N VAL A 579 -6.90 -17.37 14.68
CA VAL A 579 -8.13 -16.93 13.99
C VAL A 579 -7.80 -16.42 12.59
N LEU A 580 -6.68 -15.71 12.40
CA LEU A 580 -6.16 -15.29 11.09
C LEU A 580 -6.15 -16.43 10.07
N HIS A 581 -5.70 -17.62 10.47
CA HIS A 581 -5.64 -18.79 9.58
C HIS A 581 -7.02 -19.39 9.26
N THR A 582 -8.09 -18.87 9.83
CA THR A 582 -9.48 -19.24 9.47
C THR A 582 -10.10 -18.29 8.45
N ILE A 583 -9.39 -17.23 8.06
CA ILE A 583 -9.80 -16.29 7.01
C ILE A 583 -9.24 -16.81 5.69
N TYR A 584 -10.07 -17.56 4.95
CA TYR A 584 -9.69 -18.14 3.65
C TYR A 584 -9.92 -17.18 2.48
N ASP A 585 -10.43 -15.98 2.76
CA ASP A 585 -10.63 -14.93 1.75
C ASP A 585 -9.31 -14.16 1.51
N HIS A 586 -8.56 -14.57 0.49
CA HIS A 586 -7.28 -13.95 0.15
C HIS A 586 -7.34 -12.42 0.01
N PRO A 587 -8.37 -11.81 -0.67
CA PRO A 587 -8.45 -10.35 -0.75
C PRO A 587 -8.56 -9.66 0.61
N SER A 588 -9.25 -10.27 1.58
CA SER A 588 -9.33 -9.72 2.95
C SER A 588 -7.98 -9.76 3.67
N VAL A 589 -7.22 -10.84 3.51
CA VAL A 589 -5.86 -10.96 4.09
C VAL A 589 -4.90 -9.98 3.40
N LEU A 590 -5.04 -9.78 2.10
CA LEU A 590 -4.25 -8.81 1.34
C LEU A 590 -4.53 -7.36 1.78
N GLU A 591 -5.80 -7.01 2.09
CA GLU A 591 -6.12 -5.69 2.65
C GLU A 591 -5.54 -5.51 4.06
N LEU A 592 -5.58 -6.52 4.92
CA LEU A 592 -4.89 -6.49 6.22
C LEU A 592 -3.40 -6.22 6.06
N LYS A 593 -2.76 -6.87 5.07
CA LYS A 593 -1.34 -6.68 4.76
C LYS A 593 -1.02 -5.28 4.24
N LYS A 594 -1.91 -4.68 3.46
CA LYS A 594 -1.78 -3.35 2.87
C LYS A 594 -2.36 -2.23 3.73
N TRP A 595 -3.01 -2.55 4.85
CA TRP A 595 -3.73 -1.58 5.66
C TRP A 595 -2.85 -0.42 6.13
N ASN A 596 -3.41 0.77 6.09
CA ASN A 596 -2.82 2.00 6.62
C ASN A 596 -3.92 2.97 7.06
N GLU A 597 -3.58 3.97 7.87
CA GLU A 597 -4.56 4.90 8.45
C GLU A 597 -5.27 5.80 7.42
N THR A 598 -4.64 6.06 6.28
CA THR A 598 -5.11 7.02 5.27
C THR A 598 -5.77 6.36 4.07
N GLY A 599 -5.59 5.05 3.88
CA GLY A 599 -6.16 4.30 2.76
C GLY A 599 -7.63 3.93 2.97
N ASN A 600 -8.29 3.54 1.88
CA ASN A 600 -9.63 2.97 1.90
C ASN A 600 -9.54 1.44 1.87
N PHE A 601 -9.94 0.80 2.97
CA PHE A 601 -9.86 -0.65 3.17
C PHE A 601 -11.20 -1.17 3.71
N ASP A 602 -12.17 -1.33 2.81
CA ASP A 602 -13.55 -1.66 3.16
C ASP A 602 -13.67 -3.01 3.87
N ARG A 603 -12.86 -4.02 3.47
CA ARG A 603 -12.85 -5.33 4.13
C ARG A 603 -12.28 -5.30 5.54
N VAL A 604 -11.31 -4.40 5.80
CA VAL A 604 -10.76 -4.18 7.14
C VAL A 604 -11.74 -3.38 7.98
N SER A 605 -12.39 -2.35 7.41
CA SER A 605 -13.41 -1.55 8.11
C SER A 605 -14.55 -2.42 8.62
N GLU A 606 -15.05 -3.32 7.78
CA GLU A 606 -16.06 -4.30 8.19
C GLU A 606 -15.53 -5.23 9.30
N MET A 607 -14.28 -5.71 9.19
CA MET A 607 -13.69 -6.59 10.23
C MET A 607 -13.49 -5.87 11.57
N ILE A 608 -13.39 -4.54 11.61
CA ILE A 608 -13.39 -3.76 12.87
C ILE A 608 -14.69 -4.02 13.66
N VAL A 609 -15.84 -4.01 12.97
CA VAL A 609 -17.15 -4.34 13.59
C VAL A 609 -17.09 -5.74 14.22
N ARG A 610 -16.50 -6.71 13.50
CA ARG A 610 -16.32 -8.06 14.04
C ARG A 610 -15.37 -8.10 15.23
N GLY A 611 -14.28 -7.35 15.20
CA GLY A 611 -13.33 -7.26 16.33
C GLY A 611 -13.99 -6.75 17.62
N ILE A 612 -14.84 -5.73 17.50
CA ILE A 612 -15.62 -5.19 18.62
C ILE A 612 -16.61 -6.23 19.16
N GLU A 613 -17.37 -6.89 18.28
CA GLU A 613 -18.29 -7.96 18.66
C GLU A 613 -17.56 -9.11 19.38
N TRP A 614 -16.43 -9.56 18.82
CA TRP A 614 -15.62 -10.61 19.43
C TRP A 614 -15.15 -10.23 20.84
N ALA A 615 -14.66 -9.00 21.02
CA ALA A 615 -14.24 -8.52 22.33
C ALA A 615 -15.40 -8.49 23.34
N ALA A 616 -16.59 -8.17 22.85
CA ALA A 616 -17.80 -8.11 23.69
C ALA A 616 -18.31 -9.48 24.13
N ASN A 617 -18.28 -10.46 23.24
CA ASN A 617 -18.99 -11.73 23.42
C ASN A 617 -18.08 -12.95 23.46
N ASP A 618 -17.22 -13.10 22.46
CA ASP A 618 -16.48 -14.33 22.21
C ASP A 618 -15.22 -14.46 23.05
N LYS A 619 -14.52 -13.34 23.29
CA LYS A 619 -13.33 -13.30 24.12
C LYS A 619 -13.59 -13.80 25.54
N PHE A 620 -14.75 -13.45 26.09
CA PHE A 620 -15.16 -13.93 27.41
C PHE A 620 -15.39 -15.44 27.40
N ALA A 621 -16.10 -15.96 26.41
CA ALA A 621 -16.37 -17.38 26.25
C ALA A 621 -15.08 -18.20 26.06
N GLU A 622 -14.13 -17.72 25.25
CA GLU A 622 -12.83 -18.35 25.03
C GLU A 622 -11.98 -18.40 26.31
N ASN A 623 -11.98 -17.34 27.11
CA ASN A 623 -11.23 -17.27 28.36
C ASN A 623 -11.83 -18.20 29.43
N GLU A 624 -13.14 -18.23 29.59
CA GLU A 624 -13.78 -19.17 30.53
C GLU A 624 -13.46 -20.62 30.21
N MET A 625 -13.37 -20.95 28.92
CA MET A 625 -13.01 -22.31 28.51
C MET A 625 -11.56 -22.69 28.76
N LYS A 626 -10.63 -21.75 28.57
CA LYS A 626 -9.22 -21.97 28.94
C LYS A 626 -9.07 -22.25 30.43
N HIS A 627 -9.89 -21.60 31.27
CA HIS A 627 -9.94 -21.85 32.70
C HIS A 627 -10.59 -23.21 33.01
N ARG A 628 -11.65 -23.60 32.34
CA ARG A 628 -12.32 -24.90 32.56
C ARG A 628 -11.48 -26.08 32.10
N LYS A 629 -10.78 -26.00 30.97
CA LYS A 629 -9.82 -27.05 30.54
C LYS A 629 -8.67 -27.27 31.52
N LYS A 630 -8.35 -26.29 32.38
CA LYS A 630 -7.40 -26.45 33.49
C LYS A 630 -8.02 -27.12 34.74
N VAL A 631 -9.34 -27.07 34.89
CA VAL A 631 -10.07 -27.62 36.03
C VAL A 631 -10.64 -29.02 35.72
N ASP A 632 -10.99 -29.32 34.45
CA ASP A 632 -11.65 -30.56 34.00
C ASP A 632 -10.69 -31.73 33.73
N THR A 633 -9.60 -31.87 34.52
CA THR A 633 -9.04 -33.19 34.73
C THR A 633 -9.81 -33.97 35.80
N GLN A 634 -10.87 -33.44 36.35
CA GLN A 634 -11.80 -34.13 37.28
C GLN A 634 -13.22 -33.59 37.06
N GLU A 635 -14.13 -34.53 36.67
CA GLU A 635 -15.57 -34.49 36.66
C GLU A 635 -16.31 -34.02 35.39
N ASP A 636 -16.89 -35.04 34.73
CA ASP A 636 -17.98 -35.00 33.76
C ASP A 636 -19.27 -34.36 34.30
N ASN A 637 -20.07 -33.82 33.37
CA ASN A 637 -21.52 -33.53 33.49
C ASN A 637 -22.02 -32.12 33.73
N PHE A 638 -21.36 -31.06 33.26
CA PHE A 638 -21.98 -29.72 33.33
C PHE A 638 -22.42 -29.11 31.97
N TRP A 639 -22.34 -29.83 30.85
CA TRP A 639 -22.42 -29.26 29.51
C TRP A 639 -23.82 -29.29 28.86
N THR A 640 -24.90 -29.59 29.57
CA THR A 640 -26.26 -29.64 29.03
C THR A 640 -27.07 -28.35 29.21
N ARG A 641 -26.50 -27.27 29.72
CA ARG A 641 -27.22 -25.99 29.86
C ARG A 641 -26.83 -25.00 28.78
N PRO A 642 -27.73 -24.65 27.86
CA PRO A 642 -27.51 -23.55 26.92
C PRO A 642 -27.49 -22.23 27.68
N ARG A 643 -26.49 -21.39 27.38
CA ARG A 643 -26.46 -20.01 27.88
C ARG A 643 -27.22 -19.10 26.94
N TYR A 644 -27.94 -18.15 27.52
CA TYR A 644 -28.71 -17.10 26.87
C TYR A 644 -27.83 -15.97 26.36
#